data_99cc6633e8c94e5cc8cad6a25659a3d5
#
_entry.id   99cc6633e8c94e5cc8cad6a25659a3d5
#
_cell.length_a   1.000
_cell.length_b   1.000
_cell.length_c   1.000
_cell.angle_alpha   90.00
_cell.angle_beta   90.00
_cell.angle_gamma   90.00
#
_symmetry.space_group_name_H-M   'P 1'
#
loop_
_entity.id
_entity.type
_entity.pdbx_description
1 polymer ?
#
loop_
_entity_poly.entity_id
_entity_poly.type
_entity_poly.pdbx_seq_one_letter_code
_entity_poly.pdbx_strand_id
1 'polypeptide(L)'
;MAEKKTFYITTPIYYPSDKLHIGHSYTTVAADAIARYKRMTGYDVYFLTGSDEHGQKIERKAKAKGITPKQYVDEIVASFKDLWKLMCISNDGFVRTTDDYHVKAVQKIFRKLYEQGDIYKSAYEGWYCTPCESFWLERQLKDGCCPDCGRPVEKVKEESYFFKMSKYAPRLIQYIKDHPDFIQPPARTNEMLNNFLLPGLEDLCVSRTSFTWGIPVDFDEKHVVYVWLDALSNYITKLGYGSDDDSLYKKYWPADVHLVGKEIVRFHTIIWPIMLMALGEPLPKQVFGHGWLILEGGKMSKSKGNVVDPVKLCNRYGVDAIRYFLLREVPFGSDGAFSNEALIYRINSDLANDLGNLLSRTVSMIDKYFGGVVPAPACPVPEEDEPIIALADGLPEKVERYMTEFKAPEALESIWALIGACNKYIDVTAPWILAKDEAKKDRLATVMYNLAESLRIVGIFLQPYLPNTAPKLFEQLGVSGELTAYEARGFGKLPAGTKVHRGEALFPRIDVKKELEELEKKNVASHAAEASASAAPAPKAEEAKDEEPQELIDFDTFCKVKMKTARVIDCKFVEKSKKLLQFTLDCGEARPRTILSGIRKWYPEPEKLIGRTVVIAANLAPRKIAGIESQGMILSSITDEGEDETLSMLTVMEPESIPGGSEVG
;
A
#
# COMPACT_ATOMS: atom_id res chain seq x y z
N MET A 1 40.10 0.90 9.63
CA MET A 1 38.70 1.33 9.75
C MET A 1 37.90 0.12 10.18
N ALA A 2 37.06 0.21 11.20
CA ALA A 2 36.16 -0.90 11.55
C ALA A 2 35.27 -1.23 10.35
N GLU A 3 35.06 -2.53 10.10
CA GLU A 3 34.21 -3.00 9.02
C GLU A 3 32.78 -2.51 9.28
N LYS A 4 32.17 -1.83 8.31
CA LYS A 4 30.82 -1.33 8.44
C LYS A 4 29.85 -2.52 8.51
N LYS A 5 28.85 -2.44 9.38
CA LYS A 5 27.74 -3.40 9.37
C LYS A 5 27.00 -3.32 8.04
N THR A 6 26.73 -4.45 7.43
CA THR A 6 25.93 -4.54 6.21
C THR A 6 24.44 -4.46 6.51
N PHE A 7 23.66 -4.01 5.54
CA PHE A 7 22.21 -4.03 5.59
C PHE A 7 21.65 -4.28 4.19
N TYR A 8 20.95 -5.39 4.01
CA TYR A 8 20.34 -5.75 2.74
C TYR A 8 18.81 -5.66 2.83
N ILE A 9 18.24 -4.74 2.06
CA ILE A 9 16.79 -4.50 1.96
C ILE A 9 16.33 -4.72 0.53
N THR A 10 15.15 -5.33 0.38
CA THR A 10 14.55 -5.56 -0.92
C THR A 10 13.08 -5.12 -0.97
N THR A 11 12.62 -4.71 -2.15
CA THR A 11 11.21 -4.70 -2.51
C THR A 11 10.84 -5.99 -3.23
N PRO A 12 9.55 -6.26 -3.51
CA PRO A 12 9.19 -7.21 -4.56
C PRO A 12 9.77 -6.75 -5.90
N ILE A 13 9.98 -7.69 -6.80
CA ILE A 13 10.13 -7.37 -8.22
C ILE A 13 8.76 -7.20 -8.85
N TYR A 14 8.57 -6.14 -9.63
CA TYR A 14 7.27 -5.72 -10.12
C TYR A 14 6.92 -6.35 -11.47
N TYR A 15 5.70 -6.86 -11.58
CA TYR A 15 5.23 -7.53 -12.79
C TYR A 15 4.88 -6.51 -13.90
N PRO A 16 5.62 -6.48 -15.03
CA PRO A 16 5.49 -5.44 -16.05
C PRO A 16 4.32 -5.71 -17.00
N SER A 17 3.17 -6.07 -16.44
CA SER A 17 1.96 -6.17 -17.25
C SER A 17 1.41 -4.81 -17.66
N ASP A 18 1.85 -3.75 -16.99
CA ASP A 18 1.47 -2.36 -17.25
C ASP A 18 2.31 -1.40 -16.38
N LYS A 19 2.13 -0.06 -16.55
CA LYS A 19 2.77 0.96 -15.70
C LYS A 19 2.47 0.77 -14.23
N LEU A 20 3.39 1.19 -13.38
CA LEU A 20 3.23 1.16 -11.93
C LEU A 20 2.22 2.23 -11.47
N HIS A 21 1.54 1.94 -10.37
CA HIS A 21 0.63 2.87 -9.69
C HIS A 21 1.16 3.24 -8.29
N ILE A 22 0.49 4.16 -7.62
CA ILE A 22 0.90 4.71 -6.34
C ILE A 22 1.14 3.64 -5.26
N GLY A 23 0.43 2.51 -5.30
CA GLY A 23 0.65 1.39 -4.37
C GLY A 23 2.04 0.74 -4.51
N HIS A 24 2.58 0.63 -5.73
CA HIS A 24 3.95 0.17 -5.95
C HIS A 24 4.96 1.22 -5.46
N SER A 25 4.65 2.50 -5.67
CA SER A 25 5.47 3.60 -5.15
C SER A 25 5.54 3.60 -3.64
N TYR A 26 4.44 3.25 -2.94
CA TYR A 26 4.43 3.15 -1.49
C TYR A 26 5.48 2.17 -0.96
N THR A 27 5.49 0.94 -1.47
CA THR A 27 6.49 -0.08 -1.10
C THR A 27 7.91 0.41 -1.33
N THR A 28 8.16 0.98 -2.53
CA THR A 28 9.52 1.35 -2.93
C THR A 28 10.01 2.59 -2.19
N VAL A 29 9.17 3.56 -1.93
CA VAL A 29 9.49 4.76 -1.12
C VAL A 29 9.76 4.38 0.33
N ALA A 30 9.00 3.44 0.91
CA ALA A 30 9.24 2.96 2.25
C ALA A 30 10.60 2.25 2.37
N ALA A 31 10.93 1.36 1.42
CA ALA A 31 12.22 0.70 1.36
C ALA A 31 13.37 1.71 1.18
N ASP A 32 13.19 2.72 0.32
CA ASP A 32 14.16 3.78 0.08
C ASP A 32 14.43 4.63 1.32
N ALA A 33 13.37 5.01 2.06
CA ALA A 33 13.52 5.77 3.30
C ALA A 33 14.32 4.99 4.36
N ILE A 34 14.06 3.68 4.49
CA ILE A 34 14.82 2.80 5.38
C ILE A 34 16.28 2.68 4.92
N ALA A 35 16.50 2.44 3.63
CA ALA A 35 17.85 2.33 3.05
C ALA A 35 18.66 3.62 3.27
N ARG A 36 18.08 4.78 3.02
CA ARG A 36 18.69 6.10 3.26
C ARG A 36 19.00 6.31 4.74
N TYR A 37 18.08 5.97 5.62
CA TYR A 37 18.30 6.06 7.07
C TYR A 37 19.46 5.18 7.52
N LYS A 38 19.52 3.92 7.07
CA LYS A 38 20.61 3.01 7.39
C LYS A 38 21.97 3.50 6.85
N ARG A 39 22.01 4.04 5.63
CA ARG A 39 23.24 4.68 5.10
C ARG A 39 23.67 5.89 5.93
N MET A 40 22.70 6.74 6.29
CA MET A 40 22.94 7.91 7.14
C MET A 40 23.53 7.52 8.50
N THR A 41 23.09 6.40 9.08
CA THR A 41 23.58 5.86 10.35
C THR A 41 24.83 4.96 10.21
N GLY A 42 25.48 4.97 9.05
CA GLY A 42 26.81 4.36 8.84
C GLY A 42 26.82 2.92 8.38
N TYR A 43 25.66 2.31 8.05
CA TYR A 43 25.62 0.96 7.46
C TYR A 43 26.10 0.97 6.01
N ASP A 44 26.64 -0.15 5.58
CA ASP A 44 26.91 -0.47 4.19
C ASP A 44 25.65 -1.17 3.62
N VAL A 45 24.84 -0.42 2.87
CA VAL A 45 23.50 -0.83 2.46
C VAL A 45 23.49 -1.32 1.02
N TYR A 46 22.82 -2.45 0.78
CA TYR A 46 22.40 -2.87 -0.55
C TYR A 46 20.89 -2.86 -0.66
N PHE A 47 20.35 -2.01 -1.52
CA PHE A 47 18.92 -1.91 -1.78
C PHE A 47 18.58 -2.48 -3.15
N LEU A 48 17.80 -3.56 -3.19
CA LEU A 48 17.39 -4.27 -4.40
C LEU A 48 15.92 -4.06 -4.72
N THR A 49 15.64 -3.73 -5.97
CA THR A 49 14.32 -3.76 -6.60
C THR A 49 14.45 -4.38 -8.00
N GLY A 50 13.34 -4.54 -8.75
CA GLY A 50 13.42 -5.11 -10.08
C GLY A 50 12.09 -5.36 -10.76
N SER A 51 12.14 -6.19 -11.81
CA SER A 51 10.99 -6.59 -12.61
C SER A 51 10.91 -8.11 -12.79
N ASP A 52 9.71 -8.65 -12.61
CA ASP A 52 9.33 -10.04 -12.87
C ASP A 52 8.70 -10.11 -14.28
N GLU A 53 9.46 -10.60 -15.26
CA GLU A 53 9.18 -10.39 -16.69
C GLU A 53 8.60 -11.59 -17.40
N HIS A 54 8.54 -12.75 -16.78
CA HIS A 54 8.08 -13.99 -17.39
C HIS A 54 6.57 -14.24 -17.14
N GLY A 55 6.00 -15.22 -17.85
CA GLY A 55 4.64 -15.70 -17.62
C GLY A 55 3.68 -15.48 -18.78
N GLN A 56 2.60 -16.24 -18.75
CA GLN A 56 1.58 -16.31 -19.82
C GLN A 56 0.89 -14.97 -20.09
N LYS A 57 0.69 -14.16 -19.05
CA LYS A 57 0.02 -12.85 -19.18
C LYS A 57 0.84 -11.87 -20.02
N ILE A 58 2.16 -11.87 -19.86
CA ILE A 58 3.08 -11.06 -20.68
C ILE A 58 3.05 -11.54 -22.14
N GLU A 59 3.16 -12.87 -22.35
CA GLU A 59 3.10 -13.46 -23.69
C GLU A 59 1.80 -13.08 -24.41
N ARG A 60 0.65 -13.20 -23.75
CA ARG A 60 -0.65 -12.81 -24.30
C ARG A 60 -0.72 -11.31 -24.64
N LYS A 61 -0.21 -10.44 -23.79
CA LYS A 61 -0.21 -8.98 -24.03
C LYS A 61 0.72 -8.57 -25.17
N ALA A 62 1.89 -9.17 -25.26
CA ALA A 62 2.83 -8.95 -26.35
C ALA A 62 2.22 -9.39 -27.69
N LYS A 63 1.62 -10.59 -27.74
CA LYS A 63 0.91 -11.11 -28.90
C LYS A 63 -0.23 -10.19 -29.35
N ALA A 64 -1.02 -9.66 -28.41
CA ALA A 64 -2.10 -8.72 -28.71
C ALA A 64 -1.59 -7.41 -29.32
N LYS A 65 -0.36 -6.99 -28.99
CA LYS A 65 0.31 -5.82 -29.58
C LYS A 65 1.09 -6.13 -30.85
N GLY A 66 1.23 -7.40 -31.24
CA GLY A 66 2.01 -7.81 -32.43
C GLY A 66 3.53 -7.65 -32.26
N ILE A 67 4.05 -7.67 -31.03
CA ILE A 67 5.47 -7.54 -30.70
C ILE A 67 5.94 -8.76 -29.90
N THR A 68 7.27 -8.91 -29.75
CA THR A 68 7.82 -9.98 -28.92
C THR A 68 7.62 -9.67 -27.44
N PRO A 69 7.52 -10.72 -26.57
CA PRO A 69 7.44 -10.51 -25.12
C PRO A 69 8.62 -9.67 -24.58
N LYS A 70 9.83 -9.88 -25.10
CA LYS A 70 11.02 -9.10 -24.71
C LYS A 70 10.88 -7.62 -25.03
N GLN A 71 10.41 -7.28 -26.24
CA GLN A 71 10.13 -5.88 -26.61
C GLN A 71 9.07 -5.27 -25.70
N TYR A 72 8.01 -6.02 -25.40
CA TYR A 72 6.93 -5.56 -24.51
C TYR A 72 7.47 -5.21 -23.11
N VAL A 73 8.24 -6.10 -22.48
CA VAL A 73 8.77 -5.86 -21.13
C VAL A 73 9.83 -4.77 -21.12
N ASP A 74 10.64 -4.63 -22.17
CA ASP A 74 11.64 -3.56 -22.28
C ASP A 74 10.99 -2.17 -22.25
N GLU A 75 9.87 -1.97 -22.98
CA GLU A 75 9.12 -0.73 -22.97
C GLU A 75 8.55 -0.40 -21.58
N ILE A 76 7.94 -1.39 -20.92
CA ILE A 76 7.29 -1.17 -19.63
C ILE A 76 8.33 -0.97 -18.52
N VAL A 77 9.40 -1.76 -18.50
CA VAL A 77 10.46 -1.66 -17.49
C VAL A 77 11.23 -0.35 -17.58
N ALA A 78 11.38 0.21 -18.79
CA ALA A 78 11.92 1.56 -18.93
C ALA A 78 11.10 2.56 -18.11
N SER A 79 9.77 2.48 -18.16
CA SER A 79 8.89 3.37 -17.37
C SER A 79 9.03 3.15 -15.85
N PHE A 80 9.38 1.94 -15.38
CA PHE A 80 9.68 1.68 -13.95
C PHE A 80 10.93 2.43 -13.52
N LYS A 81 12.00 2.33 -14.31
CA LYS A 81 13.27 3.01 -14.02
C LYS A 81 13.11 4.53 -14.03
N ASP A 82 12.33 5.06 -14.97
CA ASP A 82 12.02 6.49 -15.04
C ASP A 82 11.23 6.96 -13.81
N LEU A 83 10.26 6.16 -13.36
CA LEU A 83 9.50 6.45 -12.13
C LEU A 83 10.42 6.45 -10.90
N TRP A 84 11.30 5.44 -10.75
CA TRP A 84 12.23 5.38 -9.63
C TRP A 84 13.22 6.54 -9.64
N LYS A 85 13.69 6.95 -10.81
CA LYS A 85 14.52 8.14 -10.97
C LYS A 85 13.76 9.41 -10.57
N LEU A 86 12.52 9.57 -11.06
CA LEU A 86 11.65 10.69 -10.70
C LEU A 86 11.44 10.76 -9.18
N MET A 87 11.15 9.64 -8.53
CA MET A 87 10.87 9.58 -7.09
C MET A 87 12.13 9.57 -6.21
N CYS A 88 13.31 9.76 -6.78
CA CYS A 88 14.60 9.77 -6.08
C CYS A 88 14.89 8.45 -5.36
N ILE A 89 14.48 7.30 -5.90
CA ILE A 89 14.78 5.99 -5.32
C ILE A 89 16.27 5.68 -5.46
N SER A 90 16.91 5.30 -4.35
CA SER A 90 18.36 5.11 -4.23
C SER A 90 18.78 3.64 -4.25
N ASN A 91 18.10 2.81 -5.05
CA ASN A 91 18.43 1.40 -5.17
C ASN A 91 19.83 1.18 -5.77
N ASP A 92 20.58 0.20 -5.21
CA ASP A 92 21.91 -0.20 -5.69
C ASP A 92 21.78 -1.24 -6.80
N GLY A 93 20.76 -2.09 -6.75
CA GLY A 93 20.47 -3.10 -7.76
C GLY A 93 19.07 -2.95 -8.36
N PHE A 94 19.00 -3.24 -9.67
CA PHE A 94 17.73 -3.47 -10.38
C PHE A 94 17.86 -4.80 -11.11
N VAL A 95 17.12 -5.82 -10.69
CA VAL A 95 17.13 -7.13 -11.33
C VAL A 95 16.03 -7.23 -12.37
N ARG A 96 16.34 -7.86 -13.49
CA ARG A 96 15.35 -8.30 -14.48
C ARG A 96 15.38 -9.82 -14.54
N THR A 97 14.27 -10.50 -14.48
CA THR A 97 14.27 -11.97 -14.56
C THR A 97 14.68 -12.47 -15.95
N THR A 98 14.71 -11.58 -16.95
CA THR A 98 15.23 -11.84 -18.30
C THR A 98 16.74 -11.63 -18.43
N ASP A 99 17.45 -11.19 -17.38
CA ASP A 99 18.92 -11.04 -17.42
C ASP A 99 19.58 -12.42 -17.49
N ASP A 100 20.58 -12.59 -18.36
CA ASP A 100 21.25 -13.87 -18.62
C ASP A 100 21.86 -14.51 -17.35
N TYR A 101 22.42 -13.70 -16.43
CA TYR A 101 22.97 -14.22 -15.19
C TYR A 101 21.87 -14.82 -14.31
N HIS A 102 20.68 -14.21 -14.29
CA HIS A 102 19.54 -14.68 -13.53
C HIS A 102 19.01 -16.00 -14.11
N VAL A 103 18.78 -16.03 -15.44
CA VAL A 103 18.34 -17.24 -16.15
C VAL A 103 19.23 -18.43 -15.85
N LYS A 104 20.57 -18.26 -16.01
CA LYS A 104 21.55 -19.31 -15.74
C LYS A 104 21.55 -19.75 -14.28
N ALA A 105 21.42 -18.83 -13.34
CA ALA A 105 21.40 -19.17 -11.92
C ALA A 105 20.11 -19.93 -11.54
N VAL A 106 18.95 -19.53 -12.07
CA VAL A 106 17.68 -20.25 -11.86
C VAL A 106 17.72 -21.66 -12.44
N GLN A 107 18.30 -21.83 -13.63
CA GLN A 107 18.53 -23.17 -14.21
C GLN A 107 19.40 -24.06 -13.31
N LYS A 108 20.49 -23.51 -12.76
CA LYS A 108 21.33 -24.23 -11.79
C LYS A 108 20.58 -24.58 -10.51
N ILE A 109 19.75 -23.66 -9.98
CA ILE A 109 18.91 -23.90 -8.80
C ILE A 109 17.92 -25.04 -9.09
N PHE A 110 17.20 -24.98 -10.22
CA PHE A 110 16.23 -25.99 -10.58
C PHE A 110 16.89 -27.38 -10.75
N ARG A 111 18.01 -27.45 -11.45
CA ARG A 111 18.78 -28.68 -11.64
C ARG A 111 19.26 -29.27 -10.31
N LYS A 112 19.85 -28.43 -9.41
CA LYS A 112 20.27 -28.86 -8.07
C LYS A 112 19.13 -29.47 -7.28
N LEU A 113 17.98 -28.82 -7.25
CA LEU A 113 16.78 -29.33 -6.55
C LEU A 113 16.25 -30.62 -7.18
N TYR A 114 16.36 -30.78 -8.50
CA TYR A 114 15.98 -32.00 -9.20
C TYR A 114 16.94 -33.15 -8.90
N GLU A 115 18.24 -32.94 -9.01
CA GLU A 115 19.29 -33.94 -8.77
C GLU A 115 19.28 -34.46 -7.32
N GLN A 116 18.95 -33.62 -6.34
CA GLN A 116 18.80 -34.04 -4.95
C GLN A 116 17.43 -34.70 -4.65
N GLY A 117 16.55 -34.77 -5.64
CA GLY A 117 15.24 -35.41 -5.53
C GLY A 117 14.17 -34.59 -4.80
N ASP A 118 14.38 -33.29 -4.63
CA ASP A 118 13.39 -32.36 -4.09
C ASP A 118 12.43 -31.85 -5.16
N ILE A 119 12.82 -31.93 -6.44
CA ILE A 119 11.92 -31.76 -7.58
C ILE A 119 11.74 -33.11 -8.26
N TYR A 120 10.52 -33.44 -8.62
CA TYR A 120 10.15 -34.67 -9.33
C TYR A 120 9.07 -34.41 -10.39
N LYS A 121 9.00 -35.24 -11.41
CA LYS A 121 8.04 -35.12 -12.53
C LYS A 121 6.76 -35.90 -12.23
N SER A 122 5.60 -35.29 -12.46
CA SER A 122 4.29 -35.93 -12.26
C SER A 122 3.24 -35.27 -13.17
N ALA A 123 2.10 -35.95 -13.36
CA ALA A 123 0.95 -35.36 -14.00
C ALA A 123 0.17 -34.50 -13.00
N TYR A 124 -0.16 -33.30 -13.39
CA TYR A 124 -0.99 -32.39 -12.60
C TYR A 124 -2.37 -32.21 -13.22
N GLU A 125 -3.37 -32.28 -12.36
CA GLU A 125 -4.73 -31.84 -12.67
C GLU A 125 -5.23 -30.95 -11.55
N GLY A 126 -5.50 -29.69 -11.84
CA GLY A 126 -5.90 -28.72 -10.81
C GLY A 126 -6.44 -27.42 -11.41
N TRP A 127 -6.83 -26.52 -10.54
CA TRP A 127 -7.43 -25.25 -10.89
C TRP A 127 -6.36 -24.14 -10.96
N TYR A 128 -6.27 -23.43 -12.08
CA TYR A 128 -5.27 -22.40 -12.31
C TYR A 128 -5.93 -21.03 -12.52
N CYS A 129 -5.47 -20.05 -11.77
CA CYS A 129 -5.85 -18.67 -11.96
C CYS A 129 -4.79 -17.94 -12.83
N THR A 130 -5.09 -17.72 -14.10
CA THR A 130 -4.19 -17.02 -15.03
C THR A 130 -3.84 -15.59 -14.58
N PRO A 131 -4.78 -14.78 -14.00
CA PRO A 131 -4.44 -13.44 -13.53
C PRO A 131 -3.50 -13.38 -12.34
N CYS A 132 -3.55 -14.37 -11.42
CA CYS A 132 -2.69 -14.45 -10.24
C CYS A 132 -1.49 -15.37 -10.46
N GLU A 133 -1.48 -16.10 -11.59
CA GLU A 133 -0.50 -17.15 -11.90
C GLU A 133 -0.34 -18.17 -10.76
N SER A 134 -1.48 -18.58 -10.15
CA SER A 134 -1.50 -19.43 -8.97
C SER A 134 -2.38 -20.67 -9.18
N PHE A 135 -1.90 -21.80 -8.65
CA PHE A 135 -2.67 -23.05 -8.59
C PHE A 135 -3.48 -23.12 -7.30
N TRP A 136 -4.66 -23.73 -7.42
CA TRP A 136 -5.59 -23.91 -6.33
C TRP A 136 -6.16 -25.32 -6.33
N LEU A 137 -6.36 -25.86 -5.15
CA LEU A 137 -7.17 -27.06 -4.97
C LEU A 137 -8.65 -26.69 -5.01
N GLU A 138 -9.48 -27.62 -5.43
CA GLU A 138 -10.93 -27.41 -5.48
C GLU A 138 -11.51 -26.95 -4.14
N ARG A 139 -11.04 -27.50 -3.01
CA ARG A 139 -11.43 -27.10 -1.64
C ARG A 139 -11.02 -25.67 -1.24
N GLN A 140 -10.10 -25.06 -1.96
CA GLN A 140 -9.60 -23.70 -1.70
C GLN A 140 -10.34 -22.65 -2.51
N LEU A 141 -11.08 -23.06 -3.53
CA LEU A 141 -11.86 -22.14 -4.36
C LEU A 141 -13.05 -21.58 -3.57
N LYS A 142 -13.38 -20.33 -3.85
CA LYS A 142 -14.60 -19.67 -3.36
C LYS A 142 -15.56 -19.57 -4.54
N ASP A 143 -16.64 -20.32 -4.48
CA ASP A 143 -17.67 -20.38 -5.55
C ASP A 143 -17.11 -20.62 -6.96
N GLY A 144 -16.12 -21.54 -7.07
CA GLY A 144 -15.44 -21.86 -8.32
C GLY A 144 -14.42 -20.83 -8.80
N CYS A 145 -14.15 -19.79 -7.97
CA CYS A 145 -13.25 -18.69 -8.28
C CYS A 145 -11.97 -18.69 -7.43
N CYS A 146 -10.96 -17.98 -7.89
CA CYS A 146 -9.71 -17.78 -7.20
C CYS A 146 -9.94 -17.05 -5.86
N PRO A 147 -9.49 -17.57 -4.72
CA PRO A 147 -9.69 -16.95 -3.41
C PRO A 147 -8.95 -15.60 -3.24
N ASP A 148 -7.88 -15.37 -4.04
CA ASP A 148 -7.08 -14.14 -3.96
C ASP A 148 -7.69 -12.99 -4.77
N CYS A 149 -8.23 -13.26 -5.96
CA CYS A 149 -8.70 -12.19 -6.84
C CYS A 149 -10.18 -12.28 -7.25
N GLY A 150 -10.90 -13.33 -6.82
CA GLY A 150 -12.33 -13.52 -7.12
C GLY A 150 -12.66 -13.85 -8.58
N ARG A 151 -11.66 -14.09 -9.47
CA ARG A 151 -11.89 -14.40 -10.88
C ARG A 151 -12.05 -15.90 -11.13
N PRO A 152 -12.77 -16.29 -12.19
CA PRO A 152 -12.89 -17.70 -12.58
C PRO A 152 -11.51 -18.34 -12.76
N VAL A 153 -11.41 -19.63 -12.42
CA VAL A 153 -10.22 -20.46 -12.60
C VAL A 153 -10.46 -21.49 -13.69
N GLU A 154 -9.39 -21.89 -14.37
CA GLU A 154 -9.44 -22.89 -15.43
C GLU A 154 -8.90 -24.23 -14.93
N LYS A 155 -9.56 -25.35 -15.26
CA LYS A 155 -9.05 -26.68 -14.94
C LYS A 155 -7.95 -27.04 -15.92
N VAL A 156 -6.74 -27.28 -15.40
CA VAL A 156 -5.54 -27.56 -16.20
C VAL A 156 -5.08 -28.98 -15.92
N LYS A 157 -4.76 -29.70 -16.98
CA LYS A 157 -4.15 -31.03 -16.90
C LYS A 157 -2.89 -31.02 -17.77
N GLU A 158 -1.73 -31.09 -17.12
CA GLU A 158 -0.45 -31.10 -17.81
C GLU A 158 0.60 -31.94 -17.04
N GLU A 159 1.61 -32.43 -17.76
CA GLU A 159 2.80 -32.97 -17.12
C GLU A 159 3.64 -31.81 -16.59
N SER A 160 4.06 -31.89 -15.33
CA SER A 160 4.79 -30.82 -14.68
C SER A 160 5.81 -31.34 -13.68
N TYR A 161 6.77 -30.52 -13.33
CA TYR A 161 7.67 -30.76 -12.21
C TYR A 161 7.08 -30.22 -10.92
N PHE A 162 7.27 -30.96 -9.81
CA PHE A 162 6.78 -30.63 -8.47
C PHE A 162 7.93 -30.49 -7.50
N PHE A 163 7.88 -29.44 -6.67
CA PHE A 163 8.81 -29.23 -5.59
C PHE A 163 8.21 -29.72 -4.26
N LYS A 164 8.93 -30.56 -3.53
CA LYS A 164 8.50 -31.21 -2.27
C LYS A 164 8.42 -30.23 -1.10
N MET A 165 7.44 -29.32 -1.14
CA MET A 165 7.16 -28.35 -0.08
C MET A 165 6.83 -29.06 1.24
N SER A 166 6.07 -30.16 1.17
CA SER A 166 5.64 -30.97 2.32
C SER A 166 6.82 -31.50 3.16
N LYS A 167 7.94 -31.82 2.53
CA LYS A 167 9.16 -32.30 3.19
C LYS A 167 9.74 -31.28 4.18
N TYR A 168 9.65 -29.99 3.85
CA TYR A 168 10.29 -28.89 4.60
C TYR A 168 9.32 -28.17 5.55
N ALA A 169 8.01 -28.37 5.41
CA ALA A 169 6.98 -27.68 6.19
C ALA A 169 7.20 -27.81 7.72
N PRO A 170 7.51 -28.98 8.31
CA PRO A 170 7.75 -29.09 9.75
C PRO A 170 8.96 -28.24 10.22
N ARG A 171 10.02 -28.20 9.41
CA ARG A 171 11.21 -27.39 9.72
C ARG A 171 10.91 -25.88 9.66
N LEU A 172 10.10 -25.46 8.69
CA LEU A 172 9.68 -24.05 8.59
C LEU A 172 8.77 -23.64 9.75
N ILE A 173 7.80 -24.50 10.13
CA ILE A 173 6.93 -24.24 11.29
C ILE A 173 7.77 -24.05 12.57
N GLN A 174 8.76 -24.91 12.78
CA GLN A 174 9.66 -24.79 13.93
C GLN A 174 10.47 -23.52 13.87
N TYR A 175 11.05 -23.18 12.70
CA TYR A 175 11.80 -21.95 12.49
C TYR A 175 10.98 -20.69 12.83
N ILE A 176 9.73 -20.61 12.35
CA ILE A 176 8.84 -19.48 12.63
C ILE A 176 8.57 -19.35 14.14
N LYS A 177 8.41 -20.47 14.85
CA LYS A 177 8.20 -20.46 16.31
C LYS A 177 9.43 -19.99 17.08
N ASP A 178 10.62 -20.37 16.62
CA ASP A 178 11.89 -20.01 17.26
C ASP A 178 12.33 -18.58 16.93
N HIS A 179 11.77 -17.99 15.84
CA HIS A 179 12.11 -16.65 15.35
C HIS A 179 10.83 -15.79 15.21
N PRO A 180 10.26 -15.27 16.32
CA PRO A 180 9.00 -14.55 16.30
C PRO A 180 9.03 -13.25 15.46
N ASP A 181 10.22 -12.71 15.19
CA ASP A 181 10.42 -11.51 14.37
C ASP A 181 10.57 -11.81 12.88
N PHE A 182 10.61 -13.09 12.49
CA PHE A 182 10.81 -13.48 11.09
C PHE A 182 9.70 -12.98 10.17
N ILE A 183 8.44 -13.04 10.60
CA ILE A 183 7.28 -12.58 9.83
C ILE A 183 6.62 -11.42 10.60
N GLN A 184 6.58 -10.24 9.98
CA GLN A 184 5.99 -9.04 10.56
C GLN A 184 4.94 -8.41 9.61
N PRO A 185 3.91 -7.75 10.15
CA PRO A 185 3.51 -7.71 11.55
C PRO A 185 2.98 -9.08 12.06
N PRO A 186 2.85 -9.29 13.39
CA PRO A 186 2.50 -10.60 13.97
C PRO A 186 1.19 -11.21 13.46
N ALA A 187 0.23 -10.39 13.01
CA ALA A 187 -1.00 -10.87 12.38
C ALA A 187 -0.72 -11.73 11.14
N ARG A 188 0.36 -11.42 10.38
CA ARG A 188 0.78 -12.20 9.21
C ARG A 188 1.37 -13.55 9.61
N THR A 189 2.09 -13.62 10.73
CA THR A 189 2.58 -14.89 11.27
C THR A 189 1.42 -15.86 11.56
N ASN A 190 0.40 -15.37 12.26
CA ASN A 190 -0.79 -16.17 12.57
C ASN A 190 -1.54 -16.62 11.31
N GLU A 191 -1.67 -15.73 10.33
CA GLU A 191 -2.29 -16.05 9.03
C GLU A 191 -1.54 -17.17 8.31
N MET A 192 -0.21 -17.08 8.21
CA MET A 192 0.62 -18.06 7.52
C MET A 192 0.60 -19.43 8.23
N LEU A 193 0.69 -19.44 9.56
CA LEU A 193 0.64 -20.67 10.33
C LEU A 193 -0.72 -21.34 10.23
N ASN A 194 -1.80 -20.62 10.51
CA ASN A 194 -3.13 -21.23 10.66
C ASN A 194 -3.79 -21.57 9.32
N ASN A 195 -3.60 -20.72 8.29
CA ASN A 195 -4.30 -20.91 7.03
C ASN A 195 -3.54 -21.79 6.03
N PHE A 196 -2.21 -21.89 6.16
CA PHE A 196 -1.39 -22.59 5.16
C PHE A 196 -0.51 -23.70 5.74
N LEU A 197 0.24 -23.46 6.82
CA LEU A 197 1.25 -24.40 7.29
C LEU A 197 0.68 -25.52 8.16
N LEU A 198 -0.16 -25.20 9.14
CA LEU A 198 -0.74 -26.19 10.07
C LEU A 198 -1.76 -27.11 9.40
N PRO A 199 -2.57 -26.69 8.41
CA PRO A 199 -3.41 -27.59 7.64
C PRO A 199 -2.63 -28.60 6.76
N GLY A 200 -1.34 -28.41 6.58
CA GLY A 200 -0.44 -29.19 5.74
C GLY A 200 -0.19 -28.55 4.38
N LEU A 201 1.08 -28.55 3.96
CA LEU A 201 1.47 -28.10 2.63
C LEU A 201 1.45 -29.26 1.63
N GLU A 202 0.93 -28.99 0.46
CA GLU A 202 1.10 -29.83 -0.71
C GLU A 202 2.35 -29.44 -1.50
N ASP A 203 2.83 -30.35 -2.33
CA ASP A 203 3.97 -30.09 -3.18
C ASP A 203 3.60 -29.07 -4.28
N LEU A 204 4.51 -28.16 -4.57
CA LEU A 204 4.28 -27.04 -5.48
C LEU A 204 4.61 -27.43 -6.92
N CYS A 205 3.70 -27.23 -7.85
CA CYS A 205 3.99 -27.28 -9.28
C CYS A 205 4.98 -26.18 -9.66
N VAL A 206 6.15 -26.54 -10.19
CA VAL A 206 7.26 -25.60 -10.47
C VAL A 206 7.69 -25.54 -11.94
N SER A 207 6.88 -26.12 -12.84
CA SER A 207 7.06 -25.93 -14.29
C SER A 207 5.74 -25.86 -15.04
N ARG A 208 5.78 -25.30 -16.24
CA ARG A 208 4.64 -25.20 -17.15
C ARG A 208 5.03 -25.57 -18.56
N THR A 209 4.06 -26.10 -19.33
CA THR A 209 4.19 -26.43 -20.75
C THR A 209 3.20 -25.65 -21.63
N SER A 210 2.25 -24.94 -21.00
CA SER A 210 1.15 -24.24 -21.69
C SER A 210 1.54 -22.90 -22.32
N PHE A 211 2.75 -22.39 -22.06
CA PHE A 211 3.32 -21.19 -22.66
C PHE A 211 4.85 -21.31 -22.75
N THR A 212 5.48 -20.43 -23.54
CA THR A 212 6.93 -20.51 -23.84
C THR A 212 7.75 -19.34 -23.27
N TRP A 213 7.10 -18.26 -22.87
CA TRP A 213 7.77 -17.09 -22.30
C TRP A 213 8.10 -17.31 -20.82
N GLY A 214 9.23 -17.95 -20.57
CA GLY A 214 9.77 -18.29 -19.24
C GLY A 214 11.18 -18.81 -19.36
N ILE A 215 11.83 -19.13 -18.23
CA ILE A 215 13.14 -19.75 -18.19
C ILE A 215 12.98 -21.23 -18.58
N PRO A 216 13.59 -21.71 -19.67
CA PRO A 216 13.50 -23.12 -20.02
C PRO A 216 14.22 -24.00 -19.01
N VAL A 217 13.64 -25.15 -18.69
CA VAL A 217 14.33 -26.20 -17.92
C VAL A 217 15.41 -26.78 -18.82
N ASP A 218 16.69 -26.60 -18.47
CA ASP A 218 17.82 -26.85 -19.34
C ASP A 218 18.05 -28.32 -19.75
N PHE A 219 17.42 -29.27 -19.05
CA PHE A 219 17.43 -30.70 -19.38
C PHE A 219 16.07 -31.23 -19.90
N ASP A 220 15.04 -30.35 -19.99
CA ASP A 220 13.72 -30.68 -20.55
C ASP A 220 13.07 -29.40 -21.10
N GLU A 221 13.51 -28.96 -22.27
CA GLU A 221 13.14 -27.66 -22.91
C GLU A 221 11.64 -27.52 -23.23
N LYS A 222 10.85 -28.60 -23.08
CA LYS A 222 9.37 -28.52 -23.20
C LYS A 222 8.75 -27.77 -22.02
N HIS A 223 9.49 -27.69 -20.90
CA HIS A 223 9.05 -27.04 -19.69
C HIS A 223 9.71 -25.68 -19.49
N VAL A 224 8.96 -24.70 -19.05
CA VAL A 224 9.50 -23.46 -18.50
C VAL A 224 9.33 -23.46 -16.99
N VAL A 225 10.28 -22.87 -16.27
CA VAL A 225 10.26 -22.74 -14.81
C VAL A 225 9.06 -21.91 -14.40
N TYR A 226 8.36 -22.35 -13.36
CA TYR A 226 7.23 -21.64 -12.80
C TYR A 226 7.65 -20.29 -12.18
N VAL A 227 6.82 -19.28 -12.43
CA VAL A 227 7.12 -17.87 -12.13
C VAL A 227 7.63 -17.61 -10.71
N TRP A 228 7.10 -18.27 -9.69
CA TRP A 228 7.52 -18.01 -8.31
C TRP A 228 8.89 -18.59 -7.95
N LEU A 229 9.29 -19.73 -8.53
CA LEU A 229 10.66 -20.22 -8.37
C LEU A 229 11.66 -19.32 -9.10
N ASP A 230 11.30 -18.85 -10.27
CA ASP A 230 12.02 -17.83 -11.03
C ASP A 230 12.10 -16.51 -10.21
N ALA A 231 10.96 -15.89 -9.95
CA ALA A 231 10.88 -14.59 -9.31
C ALA A 231 11.59 -14.53 -7.95
N LEU A 232 11.33 -15.50 -7.05
CA LEU A 232 11.92 -15.48 -5.69
C LEU A 232 13.43 -15.64 -5.68
N SER A 233 14.00 -16.32 -6.68
CA SER A 233 15.46 -16.48 -6.81
C SER A 233 16.19 -15.15 -7.05
N ASN A 234 15.49 -14.08 -7.47
CA ASN A 234 16.11 -12.78 -7.76
C ASN A 234 16.94 -12.23 -6.59
N TYR A 235 16.49 -12.48 -5.36
CA TYR A 235 17.09 -11.94 -4.14
C TYR A 235 18.53 -12.41 -3.90
N ILE A 236 18.88 -13.57 -4.42
CA ILE A 236 20.25 -14.11 -4.33
C ILE A 236 20.98 -14.03 -5.66
N THR A 237 20.30 -14.21 -6.79
CA THR A 237 20.96 -14.21 -8.10
C THR A 237 21.54 -12.85 -8.46
N LYS A 238 20.89 -11.74 -8.08
CA LYS A 238 21.42 -10.38 -8.27
C LYS A 238 22.69 -10.13 -7.47
N LEU A 239 22.88 -10.84 -6.36
CA LEU A 239 24.09 -10.78 -5.55
C LEU A 239 25.21 -11.70 -6.08
N GLY A 240 24.94 -12.46 -7.16
CA GLY A 240 25.93 -13.35 -7.77
C GLY A 240 25.83 -14.82 -7.35
N TYR A 241 24.77 -15.22 -6.63
CA TYR A 241 24.58 -16.64 -6.30
C TYR A 241 24.52 -17.51 -7.58
N GLY A 242 25.30 -18.57 -7.59
CA GLY A 242 25.44 -19.48 -8.74
C GLY A 242 26.26 -18.94 -9.90
N SER A 243 26.91 -17.79 -9.78
CA SER A 243 27.87 -17.22 -10.73
C SER A 243 29.31 -17.42 -10.28
N ASP A 244 30.28 -17.00 -11.12
CA ASP A 244 31.72 -17.06 -10.79
C ASP A 244 32.12 -15.94 -9.81
N ASP A 245 31.33 -14.85 -9.70
CA ASP A 245 31.52 -13.78 -8.73
C ASP A 245 30.32 -13.74 -7.76
N ASP A 246 30.47 -14.32 -6.61
CA ASP A 246 29.54 -14.35 -5.50
C ASP A 246 29.91 -13.40 -4.35
N SER A 247 30.76 -12.44 -4.60
CA SER A 247 31.27 -11.51 -3.59
C SER A 247 30.19 -10.70 -2.89
N LEU A 248 29.21 -10.19 -3.65
CA LEU A 248 28.06 -9.48 -3.07
C LEU A 248 27.17 -10.43 -2.27
N TYR A 249 26.99 -11.68 -2.73
CA TYR A 249 26.22 -12.68 -2.00
C TYR A 249 26.85 -12.97 -0.63
N LYS A 250 28.14 -13.23 -0.59
CA LYS A 250 28.89 -13.47 0.67
C LYS A 250 28.87 -12.25 1.60
N LYS A 251 28.79 -11.05 1.05
CA LYS A 251 28.80 -9.81 1.82
C LYS A 251 27.45 -9.45 2.40
N TYR A 252 26.36 -9.60 1.65
CA TYR A 252 25.04 -9.06 2.01
C TYR A 252 24.02 -10.11 2.37
N TRP A 253 24.13 -11.37 1.87
CA TRP A 253 23.19 -12.41 2.24
C TRP A 253 23.48 -12.97 3.65
N PRO A 254 22.48 -13.24 4.51
CA PRO A 254 21.04 -13.15 4.27
C PRO A 254 20.49 -11.71 4.35
N ALA A 255 19.39 -11.46 3.61
CA ALA A 255 18.72 -10.18 3.64
C ALA A 255 18.26 -9.83 5.06
N ASP A 256 18.43 -8.54 5.44
CA ASP A 256 17.90 -8.02 6.72
C ASP A 256 16.39 -7.93 6.67
N VAL A 257 15.83 -7.49 5.51
CA VAL A 257 14.38 -7.44 5.34
C VAL A 257 13.96 -7.57 3.88
N HIS A 258 12.96 -8.42 3.64
CA HIS A 258 12.13 -8.40 2.45
C HIS A 258 10.86 -7.60 2.75
N LEU A 259 10.72 -6.42 2.16
CA LEU A 259 9.54 -5.57 2.31
C LEU A 259 8.57 -5.85 1.19
N VAL A 260 7.39 -6.39 1.50
CA VAL A 260 6.43 -6.89 0.50
C VAL A 260 5.00 -6.47 0.83
N GLY A 261 4.13 -6.40 -0.18
CA GLY A 261 2.70 -6.23 0.02
C GLY A 261 2.08 -7.50 0.65
N LYS A 262 1.04 -7.32 1.46
CA LYS A 262 0.37 -8.42 2.17
C LYS A 262 -0.10 -9.56 1.26
N GLU A 263 -0.43 -9.26 0.00
CA GLU A 263 -0.90 -10.23 -1.01
C GLU A 263 0.14 -11.27 -1.41
N ILE A 264 1.42 -10.97 -1.24
CA ILE A 264 2.52 -11.85 -1.62
C ILE A 264 3.35 -12.35 -0.42
N VAL A 265 2.90 -12.06 0.81
CA VAL A 265 3.56 -12.55 2.05
C VAL A 265 3.69 -14.07 2.02
N ARG A 266 2.66 -14.80 1.59
CA ARG A 266 2.68 -16.27 1.50
C ARG A 266 3.88 -16.80 0.70
N PHE A 267 4.18 -16.18 -0.44
CA PHE A 267 5.28 -16.62 -1.29
C PHE A 267 6.64 -16.36 -0.64
N HIS A 268 6.79 -15.26 0.08
CA HIS A 268 8.03 -14.85 0.72
C HIS A 268 8.28 -15.49 2.09
N THR A 269 7.24 -16.01 2.73
CA THR A 269 7.33 -16.62 4.08
C THR A 269 7.16 -18.13 4.09
N ILE A 270 6.68 -18.71 2.98
CA ILE A 270 6.50 -20.16 2.83
C ILE A 270 7.36 -20.69 1.70
N ILE A 271 7.12 -20.28 0.45
CA ILE A 271 7.81 -20.86 -0.72
C ILE A 271 9.29 -20.50 -0.68
N TRP A 272 9.63 -19.23 -0.52
CA TRP A 272 11.01 -18.76 -0.51
C TRP A 272 11.86 -19.38 0.60
N PRO A 273 11.45 -19.38 1.88
CA PRO A 273 12.20 -20.06 2.92
C PRO A 273 12.39 -21.57 2.67
N ILE A 274 11.37 -22.26 2.15
CA ILE A 274 11.49 -23.69 1.84
C ILE A 274 12.48 -23.91 0.70
N MET A 275 12.50 -23.07 -0.34
CA MET A 275 13.50 -23.13 -1.40
C MET A 275 14.93 -22.97 -0.83
N LEU A 276 15.13 -21.99 0.03
CA LEU A 276 16.41 -21.74 0.70
C LEU A 276 16.83 -22.91 1.59
N MET A 277 15.89 -23.47 2.35
CA MET A 277 16.15 -24.67 3.17
C MET A 277 16.59 -25.88 2.32
N ALA A 278 15.97 -26.06 1.15
CA ALA A 278 16.32 -27.13 0.22
C ALA A 278 17.68 -26.89 -0.45
N LEU A 279 18.02 -25.62 -0.71
CA LEU A 279 19.34 -25.24 -1.24
C LEU A 279 20.46 -25.33 -0.19
N GLY A 280 20.09 -25.37 1.10
CA GLY A 280 21.04 -25.31 2.22
C GLY A 280 21.50 -23.90 2.54
N GLU A 281 20.76 -22.89 2.11
CA GLU A 281 21.09 -21.47 2.27
C GLU A 281 20.41 -20.86 3.52
N PRO A 282 21.03 -19.83 4.13
CA PRO A 282 20.41 -19.09 5.25
C PRO A 282 19.11 -18.41 4.81
N LEU A 283 18.15 -18.31 5.75
CA LEU A 283 16.91 -17.58 5.52
C LEU A 283 17.10 -16.08 5.72
N PRO A 284 16.29 -15.21 5.09
CA PRO A 284 16.24 -13.80 5.40
C PRO A 284 15.90 -13.59 6.88
N LYS A 285 16.43 -12.53 7.48
CA LYS A 285 16.19 -12.24 8.91
C LYS A 285 14.73 -11.87 9.16
N GLN A 286 14.12 -11.15 8.22
CA GLN A 286 12.73 -10.70 8.36
C GLN A 286 12.02 -10.58 7.00
N VAL A 287 10.73 -10.90 6.99
CA VAL A 287 9.78 -10.55 5.92
C VAL A 287 8.70 -9.65 6.52
N PHE A 288 8.61 -8.43 6.02
CA PHE A 288 7.62 -7.46 6.48
C PHE A 288 6.51 -7.30 5.44
N GLY A 289 5.28 -7.69 5.81
CA GLY A 289 4.09 -7.59 4.96
C GLY A 289 3.31 -6.32 5.25
N HIS A 290 3.51 -5.28 4.44
CA HIS A 290 2.73 -4.04 4.57
C HIS A 290 1.31 -4.16 4.00
N GLY A 291 0.40 -3.27 4.46
CA GLY A 291 -0.98 -3.20 3.97
C GLY A 291 -1.09 -2.58 2.57
N TRP A 292 -2.32 -2.50 2.07
CA TRP A 292 -2.63 -1.86 0.80
C TRP A 292 -2.87 -0.37 0.95
N LEU A 293 -2.61 0.37 -0.11
CA LEU A 293 -3.14 1.70 -0.29
C LEU A 293 -4.50 1.56 -0.99
N ILE A 294 -5.57 1.89 -0.26
CA ILE A 294 -6.96 1.73 -0.69
C ILE A 294 -7.50 3.09 -1.11
N LEU A 295 -8.26 3.13 -2.20
CA LEU A 295 -9.05 4.30 -2.61
C LEU A 295 -10.48 4.21 -2.07
N GLU A 296 -11.18 5.34 -2.02
CA GLU A 296 -12.63 5.34 -1.86
C GLU A 296 -13.24 4.45 -2.96
N GLY A 297 -13.98 3.40 -2.55
CA GLY A 297 -14.47 2.36 -3.46
C GLY A 297 -13.63 1.08 -3.52
N GLY A 298 -12.57 0.94 -2.71
CA GLY A 298 -11.84 -0.30 -2.49
C GLY A 298 -10.46 -0.38 -3.17
N LYS A 299 -9.95 -1.60 -3.35
CA LYS A 299 -8.61 -1.86 -3.91
C LYS A 299 -8.46 -1.24 -5.30
N MET A 300 -7.32 -0.56 -5.54
CA MET A 300 -6.95 -0.07 -6.87
C MET A 300 -6.94 -1.21 -7.89
N SER A 301 -7.67 -1.02 -8.99
CA SER A 301 -7.70 -1.97 -10.09
C SER A 301 -7.80 -1.22 -11.42
N LYS A 302 -6.95 -1.61 -12.37
CA LYS A 302 -6.96 -1.01 -13.72
C LYS A 302 -8.26 -1.29 -14.47
N SER A 303 -8.88 -2.45 -14.19
CA SER A 303 -10.19 -2.80 -14.76
C SER A 303 -11.35 -1.94 -14.21
N LYS A 304 -11.16 -1.29 -13.05
CA LYS A 304 -12.12 -0.35 -12.46
C LYS A 304 -11.81 1.12 -12.80
N GLY A 305 -10.73 1.41 -13.53
CA GLY A 305 -10.33 2.77 -13.88
C GLY A 305 -9.88 3.66 -12.70
N ASN A 306 -9.77 3.10 -11.49
CA ASN A 306 -9.46 3.84 -10.26
C ASN A 306 -7.97 3.83 -9.89
N VAL A 307 -7.06 3.85 -10.86
CA VAL A 307 -5.61 3.81 -10.62
C VAL A 307 -5.04 5.20 -10.50
N VAL A 308 -4.34 5.48 -9.39
CA VAL A 308 -3.63 6.73 -9.18
C VAL A 308 -2.23 6.67 -9.76
N ASP A 309 -1.95 7.58 -10.71
CA ASP A 309 -0.67 7.67 -11.42
C ASP A 309 0.34 8.51 -10.60
N PRO A 310 1.42 7.89 -10.09
CA PRO A 310 2.41 8.59 -9.28
C PRO A 310 3.19 9.66 -10.05
N VAL A 311 3.36 9.50 -11.36
CA VAL A 311 4.05 10.49 -12.21
C VAL A 311 3.25 11.79 -12.25
N LYS A 312 1.92 11.69 -12.45
CA LYS A 312 1.04 12.86 -12.44
C LYS A 312 1.05 13.58 -11.10
N LEU A 313 1.04 12.82 -9.99
CA LEU A 313 1.10 13.39 -8.65
C LEU A 313 2.44 14.08 -8.38
N CYS A 314 3.56 13.43 -8.69
CA CYS A 314 4.89 14.02 -8.50
C CYS A 314 5.09 15.30 -9.32
N ASN A 315 4.62 15.34 -10.55
CA ASN A 315 4.69 16.52 -11.42
C ASN A 315 3.80 17.68 -10.93
N ARG A 316 2.69 17.37 -10.25
CA ARG A 316 1.73 18.37 -9.78
C ARG A 316 2.12 18.94 -8.40
N TYR A 317 2.52 18.09 -7.46
CA TYR A 317 2.74 18.47 -6.07
C TYR A 317 4.20 18.43 -5.62
N GLY A 318 5.08 17.91 -6.47
CA GLY A 318 6.48 17.66 -6.13
C GLY A 318 6.70 16.29 -5.50
N VAL A 319 7.88 15.76 -5.73
CA VAL A 319 8.26 14.39 -5.30
C VAL A 319 8.21 14.24 -3.79
N ASP A 320 8.78 15.18 -3.05
CA ASP A 320 8.89 15.11 -1.59
C ASP A 320 7.53 15.20 -0.89
N ALA A 321 6.57 15.92 -1.48
CA ALA A 321 5.19 15.95 -0.97
C ALA A 321 4.51 14.56 -1.07
N ILE A 322 4.71 13.86 -2.19
CA ILE A 322 4.19 12.51 -2.38
C ILE A 322 4.90 11.52 -1.48
N ARG A 323 6.23 11.59 -1.35
CA ARG A 323 7.00 10.75 -0.43
C ARG A 323 6.53 10.95 1.02
N TYR A 324 6.37 12.21 1.44
CA TYR A 324 5.86 12.54 2.78
C TYR A 324 4.49 11.92 3.03
N PHE A 325 3.55 12.12 2.11
CA PHE A 325 2.20 11.56 2.23
C PHE A 325 2.22 10.04 2.40
N LEU A 326 2.95 9.33 1.53
CA LEU A 326 3.04 7.86 1.58
C LEU A 326 3.65 7.36 2.89
N LEU A 327 4.66 8.06 3.43
CA LEU A 327 5.37 7.66 4.64
C LEU A 327 4.67 8.11 5.94
N ARG A 328 3.79 9.11 5.86
CA ARG A 328 3.14 9.72 7.02
C ARG A 328 1.69 9.28 7.21
N GLU A 329 0.92 9.21 6.12
CA GLU A 329 -0.52 8.92 6.17
C GLU A 329 -0.82 7.43 6.26
N VAL A 330 0.02 6.60 5.67
CA VAL A 330 -0.23 5.15 5.56
C VAL A 330 0.41 4.42 6.72
N PRO A 331 -0.39 3.83 7.65
CA PRO A 331 0.16 3.03 8.74
C PRO A 331 0.95 1.83 8.21
N PHE A 332 2.21 1.68 8.66
CA PHE A 332 3.05 0.60 8.18
C PHE A 332 2.58 -0.75 8.79
N GLY A 333 2.17 -1.69 7.93
CA GLY A 333 1.62 -2.99 8.35
C GLY A 333 0.10 -3.10 8.30
N SER A 334 -0.63 -1.99 8.14
CA SER A 334 -2.08 -1.93 7.96
C SER A 334 -2.45 -1.29 6.63
N ASP A 335 -3.70 -1.46 6.21
CA ASP A 335 -4.21 -0.77 5.02
C ASP A 335 -4.33 0.73 5.31
N GLY A 336 -4.01 1.56 4.33
CA GLY A 336 -4.14 3.01 4.40
C GLY A 336 -5.04 3.54 3.29
N ALA A 337 -5.74 4.64 3.56
CA ALA A 337 -6.59 5.29 2.58
C ALA A 337 -5.83 6.39 1.82
N PHE A 338 -6.04 6.45 0.52
CA PHE A 338 -5.61 7.57 -0.31
C PHE A 338 -6.83 8.40 -0.70
N SER A 339 -6.78 9.71 -0.42
CA SER A 339 -7.67 10.68 -1.06
C SER A 339 -6.88 11.93 -1.45
N ASN A 340 -7.39 12.67 -2.43
CA ASN A 340 -6.79 13.93 -2.84
C ASN A 340 -6.87 14.97 -1.72
N GLU A 341 -7.97 14.96 -0.96
CA GLU A 341 -8.21 15.83 0.19
C GLU A 341 -7.16 15.62 1.27
N ALA A 342 -6.90 14.34 1.65
CA ALA A 342 -5.88 13.99 2.63
C ALA A 342 -4.48 14.42 2.16
N LEU A 343 -4.15 14.21 0.88
CA LEU A 343 -2.88 14.64 0.30
C LEU A 343 -2.71 16.16 0.37
N ILE A 344 -3.70 16.93 -0.06
CA ILE A 344 -3.67 18.39 -0.05
C ILE A 344 -3.62 18.93 1.38
N TYR A 345 -4.38 18.30 2.30
CA TYR A 345 -4.34 18.64 3.70
C TYR A 345 -2.93 18.49 4.29
N ARG A 346 -2.26 17.34 4.06
CA ARG A 346 -0.88 17.11 4.52
C ARG A 346 0.11 18.10 3.93
N ILE A 347 -0.02 18.44 2.65
CA ILE A 347 0.83 19.42 2.00
C ILE A 347 0.66 20.79 2.66
N ASN A 348 -0.59 21.22 2.87
CA ASN A 348 -0.86 22.54 3.41
C ASN A 348 -0.53 22.65 4.91
N SER A 349 -0.95 21.67 5.72
CA SER A 349 -0.79 21.71 7.17
C SER A 349 0.66 21.41 7.56
N ASP A 350 1.15 20.24 7.20
CA ASP A 350 2.41 19.75 7.73
C ASP A 350 3.62 20.37 6.97
N LEU A 351 3.57 20.37 5.64
CA LEU A 351 4.71 20.78 4.84
C LEU A 351 4.79 22.29 4.66
N ALA A 352 3.69 22.94 4.26
CA ALA A 352 3.70 24.38 4.01
C ALA A 352 3.59 25.22 5.30
N ASN A 353 2.59 24.92 6.15
CA ASN A 353 2.36 25.73 7.36
C ASN A 353 3.35 25.38 8.48
N ASP A 354 3.59 24.12 8.80
CA ASP A 354 4.46 23.79 9.92
C ASP A 354 5.94 23.95 9.55
N LEU A 355 6.45 23.14 8.62
CA LEU A 355 7.87 23.14 8.26
C LEU A 355 8.26 24.39 7.45
N GLY A 356 7.53 24.67 6.36
CA GLY A 356 7.87 25.76 5.43
C GLY A 356 7.79 27.14 6.08
N ASN A 357 6.72 27.37 6.87
CA ASN A 357 6.55 28.64 7.59
C ASN A 357 7.56 28.79 8.72
N LEU A 358 7.90 27.72 9.47
CA LEU A 358 8.93 27.77 10.51
C LEU A 358 10.28 28.22 9.93
N LEU A 359 10.73 27.59 8.84
CA LEU A 359 11.98 27.98 8.18
C LEU A 359 11.94 29.43 7.69
N SER A 360 10.90 29.81 6.96
CA SER A 360 10.76 31.14 6.39
C SER A 360 10.71 32.24 7.46
N ARG A 361 9.95 32.01 8.55
CA ARG A 361 9.90 32.98 9.70
C ARG A 361 11.25 33.10 10.38
N THR A 362 11.91 31.95 10.67
CA THR A 362 13.22 31.94 11.35
C THR A 362 14.27 32.69 10.54
N VAL A 363 14.45 32.36 9.26
CA VAL A 363 15.40 32.98 8.36
C VAL A 363 15.09 34.47 8.20
N SER A 364 13.82 34.84 8.03
CA SER A 364 13.42 36.26 7.90
C SER A 364 13.65 37.10 9.16
N MET A 365 13.46 36.48 10.35
CA MET A 365 13.73 37.16 11.62
C MET A 365 15.24 37.33 11.86
N ILE A 366 16.06 36.32 11.55
CA ILE A 366 17.52 36.43 11.63
C ILE A 366 18.03 37.48 10.65
N ASP A 367 17.52 37.48 9.43
CA ASP A 367 17.89 38.53 8.43
C ASP A 367 17.54 39.93 8.92
N LYS A 368 16.32 40.10 9.42
CA LYS A 368 15.82 41.41 9.87
C LYS A 368 16.50 41.95 11.12
N TYR A 369 16.76 41.09 12.12
CA TYR A 369 17.21 41.52 13.45
C TYR A 369 18.71 41.37 13.65
N PHE A 370 19.38 40.51 12.88
CA PHE A 370 20.81 40.21 12.97
C PHE A 370 21.55 40.27 11.64
N GLY A 371 20.97 40.94 10.63
CA GLY A 371 21.62 41.14 9.32
C GLY A 371 21.94 39.84 8.59
N GLY A 372 21.12 38.81 8.76
CA GLY A 372 21.31 37.51 8.12
C GLY A 372 22.36 36.62 8.78
N VAL A 373 22.83 36.95 9.99
CA VAL A 373 23.86 36.21 10.71
C VAL A 373 23.26 35.55 11.96
N VAL A 374 23.42 34.26 12.13
CA VAL A 374 22.99 33.57 13.31
C VAL A 374 23.76 34.07 14.53
N PRO A 375 23.07 34.63 15.55
CA PRO A 375 23.73 35.18 16.73
C PRO A 375 24.20 34.06 17.67
N ALA A 376 25.16 34.38 18.56
CA ALA A 376 25.49 33.48 19.67
C ALA A 376 24.38 33.54 20.73
N PRO A 377 24.00 32.43 21.34
CA PRO A 377 23.06 32.43 22.46
C PRO A 377 23.71 33.15 23.67
N ALA A 378 23.02 34.14 24.24
CA ALA A 378 23.59 34.98 25.28
C ALA A 378 22.76 35.05 26.57
N CYS A 379 21.43 34.82 26.49
CA CYS A 379 20.53 34.88 27.63
C CYS A 379 19.52 33.72 27.60
N PRO A 380 19.89 32.53 28.05
CA PRO A 380 18.97 31.38 28.11
C PRO A 380 17.91 31.59 29.20
N VAL A 381 16.68 31.13 28.93
CA VAL A 381 15.57 31.03 29.87
C VAL A 381 15.13 29.59 29.92
N PRO A 382 15.56 28.78 30.94
CA PRO A 382 15.35 27.34 30.96
C PRO A 382 13.90 26.91 30.74
N GLU A 383 12.95 27.58 31.40
CA GLU A 383 11.52 27.26 31.34
C GLU A 383 10.96 27.34 29.90
N GLU A 384 11.51 28.23 29.07
CA GLU A 384 11.10 28.41 27.69
C GLU A 384 11.93 27.56 26.71
N ASP A 385 13.26 27.45 26.93
CA ASP A 385 14.23 26.88 26.01
C ASP A 385 14.34 25.34 26.12
N GLU A 386 14.34 24.79 27.36
CA GLU A 386 14.52 23.34 27.61
C GLU A 386 13.52 22.46 26.85
N PRO A 387 12.23 22.81 26.71
CA PRO A 387 11.29 21.95 26.00
C PRO A 387 11.71 21.64 24.56
N ILE A 388 12.23 22.61 23.80
CA ILE A 388 12.66 22.38 22.42
C ILE A 388 14.03 21.69 22.37
N ILE A 389 14.94 22.01 23.29
CA ILE A 389 16.26 21.37 23.40
C ILE A 389 16.11 19.90 23.76
N ALA A 390 15.28 19.57 24.73
CA ALA A 390 15.01 18.19 25.15
C ALA A 390 14.36 17.37 24.03
N LEU A 391 13.46 17.96 23.24
CA LEU A 391 12.88 17.30 22.06
C LEU A 391 13.94 17.05 20.99
N ALA A 392 14.83 18.01 20.74
CA ALA A 392 15.91 17.88 19.76
C ALA A 392 16.93 16.80 20.18
N ASP A 393 17.33 16.79 21.45
CA ASP A 393 18.29 15.80 21.97
C ASP A 393 17.69 14.39 22.09
N GLY A 394 16.40 14.28 22.36
CA GLY A 394 15.69 12.99 22.41
C GLY A 394 15.25 12.44 21.04
N LEU A 395 15.34 13.26 19.98
CA LEU A 395 14.88 12.87 18.63
C LEU A 395 15.68 11.68 18.03
N PRO A 396 17.02 11.62 18.17
CA PRO A 396 17.80 10.52 17.60
C PRO A 396 17.35 9.15 18.09
N GLU A 397 17.16 8.97 19.39
CA GLU A 397 16.74 7.70 19.99
C GLU A 397 15.34 7.28 19.51
N LYS A 398 14.40 8.23 19.47
CA LYS A 398 13.04 7.97 19.00
C LYS A 398 13.01 7.55 17.53
N VAL A 399 13.70 8.29 16.66
CA VAL A 399 13.75 7.97 15.24
C VAL A 399 14.45 6.64 15.01
N GLU A 400 15.57 6.35 15.70
CA GLU A 400 16.27 5.07 15.58
C GLU A 400 15.37 3.89 15.94
N ARG A 401 14.66 3.99 17.06
CA ARG A 401 13.69 2.96 17.49
C ARG A 401 12.63 2.74 16.44
N TYR A 402 11.95 3.80 16.00
CA TYR A 402 10.85 3.67 15.03
C TYR A 402 11.33 3.18 13.65
N MET A 403 12.48 3.65 13.18
CA MET A 403 13.04 3.17 11.90
C MET A 403 13.53 1.73 11.96
N THR A 404 13.95 1.25 13.13
CA THR A 404 14.30 -0.16 13.35
C THR A 404 13.06 -1.06 13.38
N GLU A 405 11.94 -0.53 13.89
CA GLU A 405 10.64 -1.22 13.92
C GLU A 405 9.81 -1.03 12.62
N PHE A 406 10.36 -0.39 11.60
CA PHE A 406 9.67 -0.03 10.34
C PHE A 406 8.43 0.85 10.55
N LYS A 407 8.44 1.74 11.53
CA LYS A 407 7.39 2.70 11.88
C LYS A 407 7.74 4.10 11.37
N ALA A 408 7.77 4.26 10.05
CA ALA A 408 8.09 5.55 9.42
C ALA A 408 7.10 6.69 9.79
N PRO A 409 5.77 6.45 9.92
CA PRO A 409 4.85 7.48 10.37
C PRO A 409 5.20 8.04 11.75
N GLU A 410 5.52 7.18 12.72
CA GLU A 410 5.85 7.57 14.10
C GLU A 410 7.24 8.26 14.18
N ALA A 411 8.17 7.86 13.31
CA ALA A 411 9.43 8.58 13.17
C ALA A 411 9.21 10.01 12.66
N LEU A 412 8.38 10.19 11.63
CA LEU A 412 7.99 11.50 11.12
C LEU A 412 7.21 12.32 12.17
N GLU A 413 6.29 11.71 12.92
CA GLU A 413 5.59 12.37 14.03
C GLU A 413 6.55 12.93 15.07
N SER A 414 7.63 12.20 15.38
CA SER A 414 8.64 12.66 16.32
C SER A 414 9.38 13.89 15.80
N ILE A 415 9.66 13.95 14.49
CA ILE A 415 10.27 15.11 13.85
C ILE A 415 9.28 16.29 13.87
N TRP A 416 8.00 16.06 13.55
CA TRP A 416 6.96 17.09 13.56
C TRP A 416 6.63 17.60 14.97
N ALA A 417 6.83 16.78 15.99
CA ALA A 417 6.72 17.24 17.40
C ALA A 417 7.75 18.33 17.71
N LEU A 418 8.99 18.21 17.23
CA LEU A 418 10.01 19.28 17.37
C LEU A 418 9.64 20.52 16.53
N ILE A 419 9.18 20.34 15.29
CA ILE A 419 8.73 21.46 14.42
C ILE A 419 7.57 22.21 15.09
N GLY A 420 6.57 21.52 15.60
CA GLY A 420 5.41 22.09 16.30
C GLY A 420 5.83 22.85 17.57
N ALA A 421 6.75 22.26 18.35
CA ALA A 421 7.31 22.93 19.54
C ALA A 421 8.07 24.22 19.18
N CYS A 422 8.83 24.23 18.08
CA CYS A 422 9.51 25.41 17.59
C CYS A 422 8.52 26.50 17.13
N ASN A 423 7.44 26.14 16.46
CA ASN A 423 6.39 27.11 16.08
C ASN A 423 5.75 27.72 17.35
N LYS A 424 5.41 26.88 18.34
CA LYS A 424 4.89 27.33 19.63
C LYS A 424 5.92 28.22 20.38
N TYR A 425 7.19 27.87 20.35
CA TYR A 425 8.26 28.65 20.96
C TYR A 425 8.38 30.05 20.38
N ILE A 426 8.19 30.24 19.06
CA ILE A 426 8.11 31.55 18.43
C ILE A 426 6.94 32.37 19.01
N ASP A 427 5.79 31.74 19.23
CA ASP A 427 4.60 32.45 19.71
C ASP A 427 4.73 32.81 21.21
N VAL A 428 5.32 31.96 22.03
CA VAL A 428 5.57 32.19 23.46
C VAL A 428 6.63 33.28 23.68
N THR A 429 7.75 33.19 22.98
CA THR A 429 8.87 34.14 23.15
C THR A 429 8.64 35.47 22.43
N ALA A 430 7.69 35.50 21.50
CA ALA A 430 7.32 36.71 20.73
C ALA A 430 8.50 37.54 20.27
N PRO A 431 9.39 37.02 19.38
CA PRO A 431 10.64 37.69 18.95
C PRO A 431 10.45 39.11 18.46
N TRP A 432 9.30 39.40 17.86
CA TRP A 432 8.94 40.75 17.38
C TRP A 432 8.69 41.76 18.51
N ILE A 433 8.43 41.28 19.74
CA ILE A 433 8.34 42.11 20.95
C ILE A 433 9.74 42.29 21.53
N LEU A 434 10.52 41.21 21.64
CA LEU A 434 11.91 41.28 22.11
C LEU A 434 12.75 42.25 21.25
N ALA A 435 12.55 42.28 19.96
CA ALA A 435 13.27 43.12 19.01
C ALA A 435 12.99 44.64 19.17
N LYS A 436 11.97 45.04 19.93
CA LYS A 436 11.66 46.46 20.19
C LYS A 436 12.44 47.06 21.37
N ASP A 437 13.08 46.20 22.17
CA ASP A 437 13.78 46.59 23.38
C ASP A 437 15.24 46.15 23.29
N GLU A 438 16.16 47.09 23.17
CA GLU A 438 17.60 46.80 23.05
C GLU A 438 18.13 46.01 24.25
N ALA A 439 17.55 46.21 25.46
CA ALA A 439 17.91 45.45 26.67
C ALA A 439 17.55 43.95 26.57
N LYS A 440 16.69 43.56 25.64
CA LYS A 440 16.26 42.16 25.39
C LYS A 440 16.94 41.50 24.19
N LYS A 441 17.91 42.17 23.59
CA LYS A 441 18.61 41.70 22.40
C LYS A 441 19.34 40.39 22.63
N ASP A 442 19.92 40.15 23.80
CA ASP A 442 20.58 38.91 24.18
C ASP A 442 19.58 37.73 24.28
N ARG A 443 18.37 38.03 24.79
CA ARG A 443 17.30 37.02 24.79
C ARG A 443 16.83 36.68 23.37
N LEU A 444 16.65 37.72 22.54
CA LEU A 444 16.31 37.53 21.13
C LEU A 444 17.37 36.72 20.40
N ALA A 445 18.67 36.95 20.69
CA ALA A 445 19.77 36.18 20.13
C ALA A 445 19.66 34.67 20.46
N THR A 446 19.38 34.34 21.75
CA THR A 446 19.17 32.98 22.17
C THR A 446 17.98 32.31 21.47
N VAL A 447 16.86 33.04 21.35
CA VAL A 447 15.67 32.53 20.66
C VAL A 447 15.97 32.22 19.19
N MET A 448 16.64 33.11 18.47
CA MET A 448 16.97 32.90 17.06
C MET A 448 17.97 31.75 16.87
N TYR A 449 18.96 31.63 17.76
CA TYR A 449 19.91 30.53 17.72
C TYR A 449 19.18 29.17 17.90
N ASN A 450 18.34 29.06 18.94
CA ASN A 450 17.62 27.83 19.26
C ASN A 450 16.73 27.37 18.11
N LEU A 451 16.04 28.30 17.43
CA LEU A 451 15.22 27.98 16.25
C LEU A 451 16.05 27.51 15.07
N ALA A 452 17.17 28.21 14.77
CA ALA A 452 18.04 27.83 13.66
C ALA A 452 18.70 26.47 13.89
N GLU A 453 19.14 26.19 15.13
CA GLU A 453 19.73 24.91 15.50
C GLU A 453 18.73 23.78 15.47
N SER A 454 17.51 23.98 15.97
CA SER A 454 16.44 22.99 15.88
C SER A 454 16.09 22.66 14.42
N LEU A 455 16.02 23.67 13.54
CA LEU A 455 15.80 23.47 12.09
C LEU A 455 16.94 22.69 11.44
N ARG A 456 18.22 22.93 11.83
CA ARG A 456 19.35 22.14 11.34
C ARG A 456 19.18 20.65 11.71
N ILE A 457 18.81 20.36 12.95
CA ILE A 457 18.57 18.99 13.43
C ILE A 457 17.39 18.37 12.68
N VAL A 458 16.27 19.10 12.52
CA VAL A 458 15.13 18.68 11.70
C VAL A 458 15.61 18.31 10.28
N GLY A 459 16.43 19.17 9.65
CA GLY A 459 16.99 18.91 8.33
C GLY A 459 17.78 17.59 8.25
N ILE A 460 18.59 17.28 9.27
CA ILE A 460 19.36 16.01 9.32
C ILE A 460 18.40 14.82 9.27
N PHE A 461 17.35 14.81 10.10
CA PHE A 461 16.40 13.69 10.17
C PHE A 461 15.42 13.66 9.01
N LEU A 462 15.24 14.73 8.24
CA LEU A 462 14.40 14.74 7.04
C LEU A 462 15.09 14.13 5.80
N GLN A 463 16.41 14.01 5.77
CA GLN A 463 17.14 13.52 4.58
C GLN A 463 16.64 12.16 4.05
N PRO A 464 16.33 11.17 4.87
CA PRO A 464 15.82 9.89 4.39
C PRO A 464 14.45 9.98 3.73
N TYR A 465 13.60 10.89 4.18
CA TYR A 465 12.21 11.01 3.78
C TYR A 465 12.00 12.00 2.62
N LEU A 466 12.66 13.16 2.71
CA LEU A 466 12.50 14.32 1.83
C LEU A 466 13.84 14.71 1.19
N PRO A 467 14.36 13.89 0.26
CA PRO A 467 15.72 14.05 -0.27
C PRO A 467 15.97 15.33 -1.05
N ASN A 468 14.91 15.98 -1.59
CA ASN A 468 15.04 17.26 -2.29
C ASN A 468 14.80 18.46 -1.38
N THR A 469 14.09 18.29 -0.26
CA THR A 469 13.73 19.37 0.65
C THR A 469 14.83 19.64 1.68
N ALA A 470 15.43 18.58 2.26
CA ALA A 470 16.49 18.73 3.24
C ALA A 470 17.69 19.56 2.73
N PRO A 471 18.22 19.37 1.51
CA PRO A 471 19.27 20.23 0.97
C PRO A 471 18.86 21.71 0.86
N LYS A 472 17.63 22.01 0.43
CA LYS A 472 17.12 23.39 0.34
C LYS A 472 16.97 24.05 1.71
N LEU A 473 16.58 23.27 2.72
CA LEU A 473 16.52 23.74 4.10
C LEU A 473 17.93 24.10 4.61
N PHE A 474 18.91 23.23 4.38
CA PHE A 474 20.30 23.49 4.74
C PHE A 474 20.89 24.69 4.00
N GLU A 475 20.60 24.84 2.72
CA GLU A 475 21.02 26.01 1.94
C GLU A 475 20.49 27.32 2.55
N GLN A 476 19.20 27.38 2.91
CA GLN A 476 18.60 28.55 3.53
C GLN A 476 19.16 28.82 4.93
N LEU A 477 19.53 27.78 5.68
CA LEU A 477 20.23 27.96 6.97
C LEU A 477 21.72 28.26 6.83
N GLY A 478 22.30 28.21 5.63
CA GLY A 478 23.72 28.41 5.39
C GLY A 478 24.64 27.35 5.97
N VAL A 479 24.13 26.11 6.08
CA VAL A 479 24.87 24.96 6.62
C VAL A 479 25.18 23.92 5.56
N SER A 480 26.37 23.28 5.67
CA SER A 480 26.80 22.25 4.73
C SER A 480 27.85 21.33 5.37
N GLY A 481 28.24 20.27 4.65
CA GLY A 481 29.29 19.36 5.08
C GLY A 481 28.96 18.63 6.39
N GLU A 482 29.89 18.65 7.33
CA GLU A 482 29.77 17.95 8.61
C GLU A 482 28.54 18.37 9.43
N LEU A 483 28.10 19.63 9.31
CA LEU A 483 26.92 20.13 10.04
C LEU A 483 25.60 19.53 9.59
N THR A 484 25.57 18.90 8.42
CA THR A 484 24.42 18.19 7.86
C THR A 484 24.47 16.69 8.03
N ALA A 485 25.59 16.16 8.56
CA ALA A 485 25.81 14.76 8.80
C ALA A 485 25.11 14.28 10.08
N TYR A 486 24.82 12.98 10.13
CA TYR A 486 24.16 12.36 11.29
C TYR A 486 24.94 12.52 12.60
N GLU A 487 26.25 12.54 12.53
CA GLU A 487 27.17 12.75 13.66
C GLU A 487 26.97 14.12 14.32
N ALA A 488 26.47 15.10 13.58
CA ALA A 488 26.19 16.45 14.09
C ALA A 488 24.76 16.61 14.65
N ARG A 489 24.01 15.54 14.90
CA ARG A 489 22.59 15.56 15.32
C ARG A 489 22.32 16.08 16.71
N GLY A 490 23.32 16.24 17.57
CA GLY A 490 23.17 16.86 18.91
C GLY A 490 22.94 18.34 18.86
N PHE A 491 22.25 18.89 19.86
CA PHE A 491 21.98 20.33 19.97
C PHE A 491 23.25 21.13 20.27
N GLY A 492 23.30 22.38 19.82
CA GLY A 492 24.42 23.31 20.08
C GLY A 492 25.61 23.17 19.11
N LYS A 493 25.42 22.56 17.94
CA LYS A 493 26.48 22.38 16.93
C LYS A 493 26.53 23.48 15.88
N LEU A 494 25.47 24.26 15.72
CA LEU A 494 25.42 25.36 14.75
C LEU A 494 26.39 26.48 15.17
N PRO A 495 27.39 26.85 14.35
CA PRO A 495 28.29 27.93 14.70
C PRO A 495 27.56 29.29 14.69
N ALA A 496 27.77 30.08 15.72
CA ALA A 496 27.43 31.49 15.67
C ALA A 496 28.22 32.16 14.51
N GLY A 497 27.60 33.11 13.82
CA GLY A 497 28.21 33.70 12.63
C GLY A 497 27.82 33.05 11.32
N THR A 498 27.11 31.90 11.34
CA THR A 498 26.56 31.29 10.14
C THR A 498 25.60 32.23 9.43
N LYS A 499 25.76 32.39 8.10
CA LYS A 499 24.92 33.29 7.29
C LYS A 499 23.73 32.51 6.73
N VAL A 500 22.51 32.95 7.09
CA VAL A 500 21.28 32.44 6.51
C VAL A 500 20.95 33.13 5.20
N HIS A 501 20.21 32.46 4.34
CA HIS A 501 19.82 32.97 3.02
C HIS A 501 18.31 32.86 2.85
N ARG A 502 17.63 33.93 2.46
CA ARG A 502 16.24 33.84 2.05
C ARG A 502 16.15 33.05 0.75
N GLY A 503 15.32 32.03 0.72
CA GLY A 503 15.06 31.22 -0.45
C GLY A 503 13.58 31.21 -0.83
N GLU A 504 13.25 30.42 -1.84
CA GLU A 504 11.88 30.13 -2.18
C GLU A 504 11.20 29.31 -1.08
N ALA A 505 9.87 29.37 -1.00
CA ALA A 505 9.09 28.51 -0.09
C ALA A 505 9.38 27.05 -0.40
N LEU A 506 9.65 26.24 0.63
CA LEU A 506 9.90 24.81 0.46
C LEU A 506 8.70 24.08 -0.20
N PHE A 507 7.50 24.47 0.21
CA PHE A 507 6.25 23.97 -0.32
C PHE A 507 5.27 25.12 -0.54
N PRO A 508 4.73 25.31 -1.75
CA PRO A 508 3.70 26.27 -2.02
C PRO A 508 2.38 25.85 -1.37
N ARG A 509 1.63 26.79 -0.82
CA ARG A 509 0.29 26.53 -0.30
C ARG A 509 -0.68 26.32 -1.45
N ILE A 510 -1.51 25.28 -1.35
CA ILE A 510 -2.51 24.89 -2.34
C ILE A 510 -3.88 25.46 -1.95
N ASP A 511 -4.57 26.08 -2.91
CA ASP A 511 -5.99 26.44 -2.74
C ASP A 511 -6.83 25.16 -2.89
N VAL A 512 -7.33 24.65 -1.76
CA VAL A 512 -8.02 23.36 -1.67
C VAL A 512 -9.23 23.30 -2.61
N LYS A 513 -10.06 24.35 -2.59
CA LYS A 513 -11.30 24.36 -3.37
C LYS A 513 -11.02 24.34 -4.87
N LYS A 514 -10.16 25.22 -5.32
CA LYS A 514 -9.76 25.30 -6.72
C LYS A 514 -9.10 24.04 -7.21
N GLU A 515 -8.25 23.45 -6.35
CA GLU A 515 -7.50 22.22 -6.67
C GLU A 515 -8.43 21.02 -6.86
N LEU A 516 -9.39 20.81 -5.95
CA LEU A 516 -10.35 19.73 -6.02
C LEU A 516 -11.28 19.86 -7.24
N GLU A 517 -11.79 21.08 -7.52
CA GLU A 517 -12.57 21.34 -8.72
C GLU A 517 -11.80 21.06 -10.03
N GLU A 518 -10.49 21.33 -10.06
CA GLU A 518 -9.66 21.00 -11.23
C GLU A 518 -9.43 19.49 -11.39
N LEU A 519 -9.27 18.76 -10.28
CA LEU A 519 -9.11 17.31 -10.29
C LEU A 519 -10.39 16.61 -10.76
N GLU A 520 -11.55 17.05 -10.28
CA GLU A 520 -12.85 16.53 -10.72
C GLU A 520 -13.06 16.73 -12.23
N LYS A 521 -12.81 17.94 -12.74
CA LYS A 521 -12.92 18.25 -14.18
C LYS A 521 -11.99 17.36 -15.03
N LYS A 522 -10.77 17.10 -14.55
CA LYS A 522 -9.82 16.22 -15.25
C LYS A 522 -10.23 14.75 -15.21
N ASN A 523 -10.82 14.29 -14.11
CA ASN A 523 -11.35 12.92 -14.01
C ASN A 523 -12.51 12.72 -14.98
N VAL A 524 -13.46 13.65 -15.03
CA VAL A 524 -14.57 13.61 -16.00
C VAL A 524 -14.06 13.61 -17.44
N ALA A 525 -13.07 14.46 -17.76
CA ALA A 525 -12.49 14.54 -19.09
C ALA A 525 -11.69 13.27 -19.50
N SER A 526 -10.99 12.63 -18.54
CA SER A 526 -10.27 11.38 -18.80
C SER A 526 -11.21 10.20 -19.05
N HIS A 527 -12.28 10.09 -18.28
CA HIS A 527 -13.32 9.07 -18.52
C HIS A 527 -14.04 9.25 -19.86
N ALA A 528 -14.29 10.49 -20.27
CA ALA A 528 -14.85 10.79 -21.60
C ALA A 528 -13.88 10.46 -22.76
N ALA A 529 -12.57 10.68 -22.56
CA ALA A 529 -11.55 10.35 -23.57
C ALA A 529 -11.29 8.85 -23.67
N GLU A 530 -11.33 8.10 -22.57
CA GLU A 530 -11.20 6.65 -22.56
C GLU A 530 -12.42 5.97 -23.18
N ALA A 531 -13.63 6.50 -22.96
CA ALA A 531 -14.85 6.05 -23.63
C ALA A 531 -14.79 6.28 -25.15
N SER A 532 -14.15 7.37 -25.62
CA SER A 532 -13.98 7.64 -27.05
C SER A 532 -12.84 6.85 -27.71
N ALA A 533 -11.80 6.47 -26.96
CA ALA A 533 -10.67 5.67 -27.47
C ALA A 533 -10.97 4.17 -27.55
N SER A 534 -12.00 3.67 -26.87
CA SER A 534 -12.46 2.29 -26.96
C SER A 534 -13.37 1.99 -28.18
N ALA A 535 -13.69 3.01 -28.99
CA ALA A 535 -14.51 2.87 -30.17
C ALA A 535 -13.71 2.53 -31.44
N ALA A 536 -12.95 1.43 -31.47
CA ALA A 536 -12.45 0.77 -32.68
C ALA A 536 -13.12 -0.62 -32.81
N PRO A 537 -13.57 -1.05 -34.00
CA PRO A 537 -14.52 -2.13 -34.10
C PRO A 537 -13.91 -3.50 -33.80
N ALA A 538 -14.39 -4.13 -32.74
CA ALA A 538 -14.21 -5.55 -32.49
C ALA A 538 -15.33 -6.36 -33.14
N PRO A 539 -15.09 -7.65 -33.52
CA PRO A 539 -16.08 -8.47 -34.23
C PRO A 539 -17.29 -8.77 -33.34
N LYS A 540 -18.45 -8.78 -33.99
CA LYS A 540 -19.77 -8.98 -33.38
C LYS A 540 -19.81 -10.19 -32.47
N ALA A 541 -19.99 -9.93 -31.18
CA ALA A 541 -20.61 -10.83 -30.24
C ALA A 541 -21.96 -10.23 -29.83
N GLU A 542 -22.90 -11.10 -29.55
CA GLU A 542 -24.31 -10.82 -29.34
C GLU A 542 -24.64 -9.68 -28.39
N GLU A 543 -25.68 -8.95 -28.71
CA GLU A 543 -26.17 -7.75 -28.06
C GLU A 543 -26.45 -7.98 -26.56
N ALA A 544 -25.61 -7.37 -25.70
CA ALA A 544 -25.99 -7.09 -24.33
C ALA A 544 -26.87 -5.83 -24.34
N LYS A 545 -28.02 -5.94 -23.69
CA LYS A 545 -29.01 -4.86 -23.56
C LYS A 545 -28.35 -3.64 -22.88
N ASP A 546 -28.51 -2.47 -23.50
CA ASP A 546 -28.15 -1.17 -22.95
C ASP A 546 -28.80 -0.96 -21.58
N GLU A 547 -28.01 -0.83 -20.50
CA GLU A 547 -28.48 -0.23 -19.27
C GLU A 547 -28.64 1.28 -19.52
N GLU A 548 -29.84 1.80 -19.24
CA GLU A 548 -30.10 3.24 -19.22
C GLU A 548 -29.15 3.93 -18.21
N PRO A 549 -28.63 5.13 -18.52
CA PRO A 549 -27.74 5.85 -17.63
C PRO A 549 -28.45 6.09 -16.30
N GLN A 550 -27.90 5.53 -15.20
CA GLN A 550 -28.43 5.72 -13.86
C GLN A 550 -28.33 7.21 -13.50
N GLU A 551 -29.45 7.80 -13.18
CA GLU A 551 -29.54 9.18 -12.68
C GLU A 551 -28.89 9.25 -11.29
N LEU A 552 -27.79 10.00 -11.17
CA LEU A 552 -27.07 10.17 -9.91
C LEU A 552 -27.90 11.06 -8.98
N ILE A 553 -28.14 10.59 -7.75
CA ILE A 553 -28.74 11.40 -6.69
C ILE A 553 -27.66 12.00 -5.79
N ASP A 554 -27.85 13.24 -5.34
CA ASP A 554 -26.97 13.89 -4.37
C ASP A 554 -27.14 13.30 -2.94
N PHE A 555 -26.18 13.55 -2.08
CA PHE A 555 -26.17 13.06 -0.71
C PHE A 555 -27.39 13.51 0.10
N ASP A 556 -27.82 14.75 -0.06
CA ASP A 556 -28.98 15.30 0.64
C ASP A 556 -30.28 14.61 0.20
N THR A 557 -30.37 14.21 -1.04
CA THR A 557 -31.51 13.42 -1.56
C THR A 557 -31.47 11.99 -1.00
N PHE A 558 -30.31 11.35 -0.91
CA PHE A 558 -30.16 10.05 -0.28
C PHE A 558 -30.51 10.08 1.21
N CYS A 559 -30.08 11.09 1.96
CA CYS A 559 -30.40 11.28 3.38
C CYS A 559 -31.89 11.46 3.68
N LYS A 560 -32.69 11.77 2.67
CA LYS A 560 -34.16 11.81 2.82
C LYS A 560 -34.80 10.43 2.93
N VAL A 561 -34.12 9.37 2.46
CA VAL A 561 -34.57 8.00 2.62
C VAL A 561 -34.26 7.53 4.04
N LYS A 562 -35.28 7.18 4.82
CA LYS A 562 -35.06 6.64 6.17
C LYS A 562 -35.11 5.12 6.13
N MET A 563 -33.94 4.53 6.32
CA MET A 563 -33.82 3.09 6.42
C MET A 563 -33.82 2.66 7.90
N LYS A 564 -34.49 1.56 8.21
CA LYS A 564 -34.58 0.99 9.57
C LYS A 564 -34.44 -0.53 9.55
N THR A 565 -33.96 -1.08 10.64
CA THR A 565 -34.11 -2.52 10.90
C THR A 565 -35.55 -2.84 11.30
N ALA A 566 -36.02 -4.02 10.96
CA ALA A 566 -37.35 -4.48 11.34
C ALA A 566 -37.33 -5.98 11.62
N ARG A 567 -37.98 -6.44 12.71
CA ARG A 567 -38.08 -7.85 13.02
C ARG A 567 -39.39 -8.41 12.46
N VAL A 568 -39.31 -9.54 11.77
CA VAL A 568 -40.50 -10.20 11.20
C VAL A 568 -41.28 -10.88 12.31
N ILE A 569 -42.48 -10.39 12.59
CA ILE A 569 -43.43 -10.96 13.58
C ILE A 569 -44.30 -12.03 12.94
N ASP A 570 -44.78 -11.79 11.72
CA ASP A 570 -45.60 -12.71 10.93
C ASP A 570 -45.27 -12.56 9.44
N CYS A 571 -45.36 -13.65 8.71
CA CYS A 571 -45.19 -13.64 7.24
C CYS A 571 -46.09 -14.71 6.62
N LYS A 572 -46.92 -14.27 5.64
CA LYS A 572 -47.88 -15.16 5.01
C LYS A 572 -48.09 -14.85 3.52
N PHE A 573 -48.67 -15.80 2.82
CA PHE A 573 -49.06 -15.61 1.42
C PHE A 573 -50.22 -14.65 1.30
N VAL A 574 -50.21 -13.83 0.24
CA VAL A 574 -51.38 -13.02 -0.14
C VAL A 574 -52.25 -13.85 -1.05
N GLU A 575 -53.49 -14.15 -0.62
CA GLU A 575 -54.43 -15.05 -1.32
C GLU A 575 -54.70 -14.65 -2.77
N LYS A 576 -54.76 -13.34 -3.03
CA LYS A 576 -55.03 -12.78 -4.37
C LYS A 576 -53.77 -12.61 -5.24
N SER A 577 -52.59 -13.13 -4.86
CA SER A 577 -51.37 -12.96 -5.60
C SER A 577 -50.47 -14.20 -5.53
N LYS A 578 -49.95 -14.61 -6.70
CA LYS A 578 -48.94 -15.68 -6.79
C LYS A 578 -47.50 -15.16 -6.54
N LYS A 579 -47.31 -13.83 -6.42
CA LYS A 579 -45.99 -13.20 -6.33
C LYS A 579 -45.69 -12.57 -4.97
N LEU A 580 -46.75 -12.27 -4.17
CA LEU A 580 -46.63 -11.45 -2.96
C LEU A 580 -46.58 -12.27 -1.68
N LEU A 581 -45.71 -11.82 -0.77
CA LEU A 581 -45.71 -12.14 0.65
C LEU A 581 -46.17 -10.88 1.43
N GLN A 582 -46.96 -11.09 2.48
CA GLN A 582 -47.36 -10.09 3.44
C GLN A 582 -46.53 -10.28 4.72
N PHE A 583 -45.78 -9.27 5.08
CA PHE A 583 -44.99 -9.21 6.30
C PHE A 583 -45.72 -8.30 7.34
N THR A 584 -45.68 -8.78 8.59
CA THR A 584 -45.97 -7.95 9.77
C THR A 584 -44.64 -7.76 10.50
N LEU A 585 -44.21 -6.51 10.65
CA LEU A 585 -42.88 -6.13 11.09
C LEU A 585 -42.92 -5.30 12.37
N ASP A 586 -42.09 -5.65 13.34
CA ASP A 586 -41.75 -4.80 14.47
C ASP A 586 -40.63 -3.85 14.06
N CYS A 587 -40.94 -2.57 14.01
CA CYS A 587 -40.05 -1.47 13.66
C CYS A 587 -39.74 -0.56 14.86
N GLY A 588 -39.97 -1.04 16.10
CA GLY A 588 -39.84 -0.20 17.30
C GLY A 588 -40.91 0.88 17.44
N GLU A 589 -42.05 0.74 16.74
CA GLU A 589 -43.14 1.68 16.72
C GLU A 589 -44.32 1.17 17.57
N ALA A 590 -45.24 2.07 17.92
CA ALA A 590 -46.43 1.73 18.75
C ALA A 590 -47.33 0.65 18.12
N ARG A 591 -47.24 0.44 16.81
CA ARG A 591 -48.00 -0.59 16.07
C ARG A 591 -47.07 -1.23 15.03
N PRO A 592 -47.16 -2.55 14.84
CA PRO A 592 -46.43 -3.25 13.77
C PRO A 592 -46.81 -2.70 12.40
N ARG A 593 -45.84 -2.67 11.48
CA ARG A 593 -46.08 -2.28 10.08
C ARG A 593 -46.44 -3.48 9.24
N THR A 594 -47.32 -3.28 8.27
CA THR A 594 -47.57 -4.23 7.19
C THR A 594 -46.82 -3.83 5.95
N ILE A 595 -46.00 -4.73 5.41
CA ILE A 595 -45.29 -4.51 4.14
C ILE A 595 -45.52 -5.70 3.21
N LEU A 596 -45.85 -5.42 1.95
CA LEU A 596 -45.99 -6.42 0.90
C LEU A 596 -44.73 -6.42 0.02
N SER A 597 -44.22 -7.62 -0.26
CA SER A 597 -43.04 -7.77 -1.12
C SER A 597 -43.26 -8.88 -2.17
N GLY A 598 -42.74 -8.66 -3.38
CA GLY A 598 -42.91 -9.54 -4.55
C GLY A 598 -41.98 -10.75 -4.56
N ILE A 599 -41.53 -11.22 -3.44
CA ILE A 599 -40.42 -12.17 -3.27
C ILE A 599 -40.85 -13.62 -3.03
N ARG A 600 -42.12 -13.96 -3.24
CA ARG A 600 -42.71 -15.29 -3.00
C ARG A 600 -41.96 -16.40 -3.78
N LYS A 601 -41.47 -16.12 -4.96
CA LYS A 601 -40.71 -17.09 -5.80
C LYS A 601 -39.48 -17.63 -5.07
N TRP A 602 -38.76 -16.76 -4.35
CA TRP A 602 -37.52 -17.09 -3.66
C TRP A 602 -37.70 -17.53 -2.21
N TYR A 603 -38.86 -17.23 -1.62
CA TYR A 603 -39.24 -17.60 -0.25
C TYR A 603 -40.55 -18.37 -0.24
N PRO A 604 -40.55 -19.66 -0.65
CA PRO A 604 -41.76 -20.47 -0.73
C PRO A 604 -42.30 -20.91 0.64
N GLU A 605 -41.54 -20.73 1.71
CA GLU A 605 -41.90 -21.11 3.09
C GLU A 605 -41.85 -19.83 3.97
N PRO A 606 -42.92 -19.02 3.98
CA PRO A 606 -42.93 -17.73 4.67
C PRO A 606 -42.75 -17.85 6.19
N GLU A 607 -43.14 -18.97 6.80
CA GLU A 607 -42.99 -19.24 8.23
C GLU A 607 -41.52 -19.23 8.69
N LYS A 608 -40.59 -19.63 7.81
CA LYS A 608 -39.14 -19.61 8.10
C LYS A 608 -38.54 -18.20 8.17
N LEU A 609 -39.30 -17.20 7.77
CA LEU A 609 -38.89 -15.79 7.84
C LEU A 609 -39.24 -15.14 9.17
N ILE A 610 -40.14 -15.74 9.95
CA ILE A 610 -40.55 -15.23 11.26
C ILE A 610 -39.34 -15.22 12.21
N GLY A 611 -39.18 -14.13 12.93
CA GLY A 611 -38.06 -13.90 13.84
C GLY A 611 -36.80 -13.37 13.18
N ARG A 612 -36.71 -13.31 11.85
CA ARG A 612 -35.55 -12.70 11.15
C ARG A 612 -35.59 -11.17 11.21
N THR A 613 -34.44 -10.57 11.21
CA THR A 613 -34.27 -9.11 11.07
C THR A 613 -34.04 -8.76 9.60
N VAL A 614 -34.76 -7.78 9.10
CA VAL A 614 -34.65 -7.25 7.72
C VAL A 614 -34.42 -5.77 7.73
N VAL A 615 -33.92 -5.20 6.63
CA VAL A 615 -33.77 -3.75 6.44
C VAL A 615 -34.91 -3.26 5.56
N ILE A 616 -35.55 -2.15 5.97
CA ILE A 616 -36.66 -1.54 5.26
C ILE A 616 -36.42 -0.06 4.94
N ALA A 617 -37.00 0.43 3.85
CA ALA A 617 -37.21 1.85 3.61
C ALA A 617 -38.52 2.23 4.31
N ALA A 618 -38.39 3.01 5.41
CA ALA A 618 -39.49 3.23 6.37
C ALA A 618 -40.34 4.47 6.08
N ASN A 619 -39.86 5.43 5.31
CA ASN A 619 -40.57 6.69 5.04
C ASN A 619 -41.21 6.79 3.63
N LEU A 620 -41.43 5.64 3.00
CA LEU A 620 -42.21 5.60 1.76
C LEU A 620 -43.69 5.84 2.06
N ALA A 621 -44.37 6.58 1.19
CA ALA A 621 -45.81 6.80 1.29
C ALA A 621 -46.56 5.45 1.22
N PRO A 622 -47.58 5.21 2.11
CA PRO A 622 -48.35 3.97 2.09
C PRO A 622 -49.03 3.76 0.75
N ARG A 623 -49.01 2.53 0.25
CA ARG A 623 -49.58 2.17 -1.05
C ARG A 623 -50.44 0.91 -0.93
N LYS A 624 -51.65 0.94 -1.53
CA LYS A 624 -52.51 -0.25 -1.61
C LYS A 624 -52.01 -1.21 -2.71
N ILE A 625 -51.64 -2.41 -2.34
CA ILE A 625 -51.20 -3.48 -3.24
C ILE A 625 -52.08 -4.71 -2.97
N ALA A 626 -52.75 -5.25 -3.98
CA ALA A 626 -53.71 -6.38 -3.87
C ALA A 626 -54.81 -6.14 -2.79
N GLY A 627 -55.20 -4.88 -2.54
CA GLY A 627 -56.22 -4.51 -1.57
C GLY A 627 -55.70 -4.31 -0.13
N ILE A 628 -54.43 -4.55 0.15
CA ILE A 628 -53.78 -4.41 1.44
C ILE A 628 -52.85 -3.18 1.40
N GLU A 629 -52.84 -2.37 2.46
CA GLU A 629 -51.96 -1.23 2.57
C GLU A 629 -50.55 -1.66 2.97
N SER A 630 -49.54 -1.34 2.10
CA SER A 630 -48.13 -1.56 2.36
C SER A 630 -47.50 -0.24 2.83
N GLN A 631 -46.79 -0.30 3.98
CA GLN A 631 -46.28 0.87 4.71
C GLN A 631 -44.71 0.89 4.70
N GLY A 632 -44.13 0.74 3.54
CA GLY A 632 -42.69 0.72 3.33
C GLY A 632 -42.28 -0.31 2.30
N MET A 633 -40.94 -0.58 2.20
CA MET A 633 -40.40 -1.55 1.29
C MET A 633 -39.26 -2.33 1.98
N ILE A 634 -39.27 -3.65 1.86
CA ILE A 634 -38.15 -4.49 2.27
C ILE A 634 -37.05 -4.38 1.23
N LEU A 635 -35.81 -4.10 1.66
CA LEU A 635 -34.65 -4.02 0.78
C LEU A 635 -34.10 -5.41 0.49
N SER A 636 -33.79 -5.66 -0.77
CA SER A 636 -33.27 -6.93 -1.26
C SER A 636 -32.20 -6.71 -2.31
N SER A 637 -31.22 -7.59 -2.36
CA SER A 637 -30.28 -7.69 -3.47
C SER A 637 -30.81 -8.68 -4.48
N ILE A 638 -30.75 -8.33 -5.77
CA ILE A 638 -31.20 -9.18 -6.88
C ILE A 638 -30.02 -9.29 -7.85
N THR A 639 -29.75 -10.51 -8.34
CA THR A 639 -28.83 -10.72 -9.48
C THR A 639 -29.67 -10.91 -10.73
N ASP A 640 -29.37 -10.15 -11.77
CA ASP A 640 -30.08 -10.19 -13.05
C ASP A 640 -29.26 -11.01 -14.06
N GLU A 641 -29.19 -12.32 -13.86
CA GLU A 641 -28.52 -13.26 -14.76
C GLU A 641 -29.52 -14.27 -15.35
N GLY A 642 -30.35 -13.81 -16.28
CA GLY A 642 -31.17 -14.65 -17.16
C GLY A 642 -32.17 -15.58 -16.45
N GLU A 643 -32.14 -16.88 -16.74
CA GLU A 643 -33.08 -17.87 -16.15
C GLU A 643 -32.80 -18.17 -14.65
N ASP A 644 -31.64 -17.78 -14.10
CA ASP A 644 -31.16 -18.03 -12.73
C ASP A 644 -31.16 -16.76 -11.84
N GLU A 645 -32.19 -15.93 -11.96
CA GLU A 645 -32.41 -14.77 -11.11
C GLU A 645 -32.46 -15.19 -9.62
N THR A 646 -31.50 -14.70 -8.79
CA THR A 646 -31.45 -14.94 -7.34
C THR A 646 -31.78 -13.66 -6.58
N LEU A 647 -32.50 -13.79 -5.44
CA LEU A 647 -32.85 -12.67 -4.58
C LEU A 647 -32.56 -13.00 -3.12
N SER A 648 -31.91 -12.06 -2.41
CA SER A 648 -31.69 -12.13 -0.97
C SER A 648 -32.14 -10.86 -0.28
N MET A 649 -32.92 -10.99 0.81
CA MET A 649 -33.28 -9.86 1.66
C MET A 649 -32.08 -9.34 2.41
N LEU A 650 -31.93 -8.02 2.52
CA LEU A 650 -30.85 -7.40 3.31
C LEU A 650 -31.15 -7.59 4.80
N THR A 651 -30.10 -7.93 5.56
CA THR A 651 -30.12 -8.10 7.01
C THR A 651 -28.87 -7.48 7.63
N VAL A 652 -28.84 -7.37 8.95
CA VAL A 652 -27.65 -6.95 9.72
C VAL A 652 -26.83 -8.16 10.14
N MET A 653 -25.52 -8.02 10.27
CA MET A 653 -24.61 -9.12 10.60
C MET A 653 -24.85 -9.69 12.01
N GLU A 654 -25.31 -8.87 12.95
CA GLU A 654 -25.58 -9.25 14.34
C GLU A 654 -27.05 -8.97 14.70
N PRO A 655 -28.00 -9.72 14.12
CA PRO A 655 -29.44 -9.43 14.22
C PRO A 655 -30.00 -9.56 15.65
N GLU A 656 -29.31 -10.27 16.54
CA GLU A 656 -29.74 -10.44 17.94
C GLU A 656 -29.36 -9.26 18.82
N SER A 657 -28.31 -8.52 18.47
CA SER A 657 -27.85 -7.34 19.23
C SER A 657 -28.51 -6.02 18.80
N ILE A 658 -29.19 -6.01 17.65
CA ILE A 658 -29.81 -4.81 17.07
C ILE A 658 -31.35 -4.91 17.11
N PRO A 659 -32.04 -4.10 17.92
CA PRO A 659 -33.49 -4.13 18.00
C PRO A 659 -34.16 -3.63 16.71
N GLY A 660 -35.39 -4.08 16.47
CA GLY A 660 -36.23 -3.54 15.40
C GLY A 660 -36.47 -2.03 15.62
N GLY A 661 -36.37 -1.24 14.54
CA GLY A 661 -36.49 0.19 14.57
C GLY A 661 -35.18 0.98 14.64
N SER A 662 -34.03 0.30 14.76
CA SER A 662 -32.72 0.95 14.71
C SER A 662 -32.52 1.61 13.34
N GLU A 663 -31.99 2.84 13.32
CA GLU A 663 -31.67 3.55 12.08
C GLU A 663 -30.49 2.86 11.37
N VAL A 664 -30.57 2.79 10.04
CA VAL A 664 -29.54 2.31 9.14
C VAL A 664 -29.08 3.52 8.33
N GLY A 665 -27.78 3.89 8.50
CA GLY A 665 -27.18 5.06 7.84
C GLY A 665 -25.86 4.77 7.22
#